data_dbbed429b839700522b6d7cd1d080d3f
#
_entry.id   dbbed429b839700522b6d7cd1d080d3f
#
_cell.length_a   1.000
_cell.length_b   1.000
_cell.length_c   1.000
_cell.angle_alpha   90.00
_cell.angle_beta   90.00
_cell.angle_gamma   90.00
#
_symmetry.space_group_name_H-M   'P 1'
#
loop_
_entity.id
_entity.type
_entity.pdbx_description
1 polymer ?
#
loop_
_entity_poly.entity_id
_entity_poly.type
_entity_poly.pdbx_seq_one_letter_code
_entity_poly.pdbx_strand_id
1 'polypeptide(L)'
;MTATTFDRNRLDDTSSPYLRQHADNPVHWQPWAEVTLAHARETDTPILLSIGYSACHWCHVMAHECFENPKIAALMNASFVNIKLDREERPDIDRVYQLAHQALSQRGGGWPLTAFLDPQNLSPFYIGTYFPPTPRHGLPGFTEVLQRVRAYFDSNRDELRAHASELSGWMRHAEAASAGEIVSKAEANAKALQRIESRFDARWGGNPGAPKFPRATELEWLLDSASEPLSLREGGRGEGTTTPNPHPALRATFTRGEKERQMARLTLANMAARGLQDHLGGGFFRYCVDANWTIPHFEKMLYDNAQLLPAYARLAVDPDAGASLCEAANAAVGGIVDWLARDMTSPSGAFYSSLDADSDGEEGKFYLWTREQMKSPLTETEFPLAELAFGLDASPNYEGKAWHLLRDAHLDDIARKLGDSIEETRTEYAAVRLQLFDARKRRGHPARDDKILTAWNALAISGLARAARLLDDARSADMALRALNALRESTWIDGALSANAAEPPSRIPGFLDDHAFLLDALLETLQLTFATRDLEWAIALAEALLDKFADREAGGFWFSTPAHGTPLARSRSWTDDALPNGNAVAIRSLLRLGHLTGDTRYLESAERALRAASNALHQYPDACATLLRALNEFERPRPQILVRCTADRALAWKATLRTDLHAAGLTAGGDPVDVFIIPSDAGPLPGLLSAREAGGEEGTAWICAGLTCQAPVTSPGDLANALQAGLSA
;
A
#
# COMPACT_ATOMS: atom_id res chain seq x y z
N MET A 1 12.99 -37.15 -18.67
CA MET A 1 12.93 -36.30 -17.48
C MET A 1 13.99 -36.82 -16.54
N THR A 2 15.04 -36.07 -16.25
CA THR A 2 16.02 -36.42 -15.21
C THR A 2 15.32 -36.39 -13.88
N ALA A 3 15.47 -37.42 -13.03
CA ALA A 3 14.91 -37.48 -11.70
C ALA A 3 15.35 -36.25 -10.93
N THR A 4 14.39 -35.51 -10.36
CA THR A 4 14.69 -34.35 -9.52
C THR A 4 15.37 -34.85 -8.24
N THR A 5 16.62 -34.44 -8.03
CA THR A 5 17.34 -34.75 -6.78
C THR A 5 17.09 -33.63 -5.77
N PHE A 6 16.85 -33.98 -4.50
CA PHE A 6 16.58 -33.01 -3.42
C PHE A 6 17.80 -32.86 -2.50
N ASP A 7 18.98 -33.25 -2.98
CA ASP A 7 20.27 -33.26 -2.29
C ASP A 7 21.13 -32.01 -2.57
N ARG A 8 20.57 -30.99 -3.22
CA ARG A 8 21.21 -29.70 -3.47
C ARG A 8 20.24 -28.53 -3.32
N ASN A 9 20.80 -27.35 -3.16
CA ASN A 9 20.07 -26.10 -3.28
C ASN A 9 19.61 -25.89 -4.74
N ARG A 10 18.35 -25.48 -4.94
CA ARG A 10 17.73 -25.27 -6.27
C ARG A 10 17.17 -23.87 -6.46
N LEU A 11 17.58 -22.91 -5.64
CA LEU A 11 17.09 -21.54 -5.76
C LEU A 11 17.77 -20.76 -6.90
N ASP A 12 18.88 -21.28 -7.45
CA ASP A 12 19.52 -20.80 -8.67
C ASP A 12 18.62 -20.91 -9.90
N ASP A 13 17.68 -21.86 -9.90
CA ASP A 13 16.72 -22.11 -10.98
C ASP A 13 15.47 -21.18 -10.93
N THR A 14 15.36 -20.26 -9.94
CA THR A 14 14.17 -19.43 -9.72
C THR A 14 14.31 -18.01 -10.30
N SER A 15 13.20 -17.35 -10.57
CA SER A 15 13.18 -15.94 -11.05
C SER A 15 13.21 -14.92 -9.90
N SER A 16 12.77 -15.30 -8.70
CA SER A 16 12.71 -14.40 -7.54
C SER A 16 14.10 -13.93 -7.12
N PRO A 17 14.38 -12.62 -7.09
CA PRO A 17 15.63 -12.08 -6.54
C PRO A 17 15.88 -12.53 -5.10
N TYR A 18 14.84 -12.55 -4.26
CA TYR A 18 14.93 -13.04 -2.88
C TYR A 18 15.38 -14.49 -2.79
N LEU A 19 14.80 -15.38 -3.59
CA LEU A 19 15.20 -16.78 -3.56
C LEU A 19 16.65 -16.94 -4.04
N ARG A 20 17.05 -16.23 -5.09
CA ARG A 20 18.43 -16.26 -5.61
C ARG A 20 19.47 -15.73 -4.62
N GLN A 21 19.12 -14.79 -3.71
CA GLN A 21 20.01 -14.36 -2.63
C GLN A 21 20.45 -15.53 -1.72
N HIS A 22 19.67 -16.62 -1.69
CA HIS A 22 19.94 -17.82 -0.90
C HIS A 22 20.48 -18.99 -1.73
N ALA A 23 20.80 -18.80 -3.00
CA ALA A 23 21.24 -19.87 -3.89
C ALA A 23 22.57 -20.52 -3.47
N ASP A 24 23.46 -19.74 -2.86
CA ASP A 24 24.78 -20.20 -2.39
C ASP A 24 24.76 -20.76 -0.95
N ASN A 25 23.62 -20.77 -0.26
CA ASN A 25 23.53 -21.36 1.07
C ASN A 25 23.80 -22.86 1.03
N PRO A 26 24.49 -23.44 2.05
CA PRO A 26 24.71 -24.87 2.15
C PRO A 26 23.46 -25.68 2.49
N VAL A 27 22.33 -25.03 2.76
CA VAL A 27 21.01 -25.65 2.92
C VAL A 27 20.48 -26.10 1.56
N HIS A 28 19.93 -27.32 1.48
CA HIS A 28 19.29 -27.85 0.26
C HIS A 28 17.91 -27.23 0.06
N TRP A 29 17.89 -25.90 -0.11
CA TRP A 29 16.67 -25.16 -0.35
C TRP A 29 15.96 -25.58 -1.63
N GLN A 30 14.65 -25.75 -1.53
CA GLN A 30 13.75 -26.00 -2.66
C GLN A 30 12.73 -24.84 -2.77
N PRO A 31 12.26 -24.51 -4.00
CA PRO A 31 11.11 -23.65 -4.17
C PRO A 31 9.82 -24.39 -3.73
N TRP A 32 8.77 -23.62 -3.40
CA TRP A 32 7.44 -24.18 -3.17
C TRP A 32 6.86 -24.67 -4.49
N ALA A 33 6.89 -25.95 -4.73
CA ALA A 33 6.40 -26.58 -5.92
C ALA A 33 5.80 -27.95 -5.63
N GLU A 34 4.83 -28.40 -6.43
CA GLU A 34 4.15 -29.69 -6.22
C GLU A 34 5.15 -30.87 -6.17
N VAL A 35 6.21 -30.84 -6.98
CA VAL A 35 7.24 -31.86 -6.95
C VAL A 35 7.98 -31.92 -5.62
N THR A 36 8.22 -30.79 -4.97
CA THR A 36 8.83 -30.69 -3.64
C THR A 36 7.88 -31.21 -2.55
N LEU A 37 6.62 -30.81 -2.62
CA LEU A 37 5.57 -31.25 -1.69
C LEU A 37 5.30 -32.76 -1.80
N ALA A 38 5.26 -33.29 -3.03
CA ALA A 38 5.13 -34.72 -3.28
C ALA A 38 6.30 -35.51 -2.69
N HIS A 39 7.54 -35.03 -2.88
CA HIS A 39 8.71 -35.66 -2.27
C HIS A 39 8.64 -35.70 -0.73
N ALA A 40 8.23 -34.60 -0.10
CA ALA A 40 8.05 -34.55 1.36
C ALA A 40 6.99 -35.56 1.85
N ARG A 41 5.88 -35.70 1.09
CA ARG A 41 4.81 -36.67 1.38
C ARG A 41 5.28 -38.13 1.22
N GLU A 42 5.97 -38.43 0.11
CA GLU A 42 6.46 -39.79 -0.19
C GLU A 42 7.50 -40.27 0.79
N THR A 43 8.40 -39.38 1.22
CA THR A 43 9.45 -39.69 2.20
C THR A 43 8.98 -39.53 3.64
N ASP A 44 7.75 -39.06 3.87
CA ASP A 44 7.17 -38.73 5.19
C ASP A 44 8.09 -37.83 6.02
N THR A 45 8.77 -36.86 5.34
CA THR A 45 9.74 -35.96 5.95
C THR A 45 9.07 -34.61 6.23
N PRO A 46 9.13 -34.08 7.46
CA PRO A 46 8.53 -32.78 7.77
C PRO A 46 9.18 -31.67 6.96
N ILE A 47 8.37 -30.64 6.63
CA ILE A 47 8.83 -29.50 5.86
C ILE A 47 9.27 -28.40 6.82
N LEU A 48 10.45 -27.81 6.57
CA LEU A 48 10.85 -26.51 7.13
C LEU A 48 10.59 -25.47 6.06
N LEU A 49 9.58 -24.63 6.29
CA LEU A 49 9.22 -23.51 5.42
C LEU A 49 9.76 -22.20 5.99
N SER A 50 10.59 -21.50 5.20
CA SER A 50 11.10 -20.17 5.55
C SER A 50 10.52 -19.14 4.55
N ILE A 51 9.75 -18.18 5.06
CA ILE A 51 9.10 -17.13 4.30
C ILE A 51 9.76 -15.78 4.60
N GLY A 52 10.03 -14.99 3.56
CA GLY A 52 10.59 -13.66 3.67
C GLY A 52 10.46 -12.87 2.36
N TYR A 53 11.23 -11.81 2.22
CA TYR A 53 11.29 -10.97 1.02
C TYR A 53 12.67 -10.30 0.90
N SER A 54 12.98 -9.76 -0.27
CA SER A 54 14.33 -9.32 -0.64
C SER A 54 14.87 -8.19 0.24
N ALA A 55 14.07 -7.17 0.55
CA ALA A 55 14.47 -6.01 1.33
C ALA A 55 14.45 -6.23 2.86
N CYS A 56 14.20 -7.45 3.33
CA CYS A 56 13.98 -7.78 4.73
C CYS A 56 15.28 -7.93 5.52
N HIS A 57 15.69 -6.92 6.28
CA HIS A 57 16.90 -6.95 7.13
C HIS A 57 16.97 -8.19 8.04
N TRP A 58 15.92 -8.51 8.81
CA TRP A 58 15.93 -9.67 9.70
C TRP A 58 16.00 -11.02 8.96
N CYS A 59 15.58 -11.05 7.67
CA CYS A 59 15.79 -12.23 6.83
C CYS A 59 17.26 -12.40 6.47
N HIS A 60 17.98 -11.29 6.19
CA HIS A 60 19.43 -11.29 5.97
C HIS A 60 20.18 -11.71 7.23
N VAL A 61 19.83 -11.15 8.40
CA VAL A 61 20.43 -11.54 9.69
C VAL A 61 20.29 -13.05 9.92
N MET A 62 19.09 -13.62 9.73
CA MET A 62 18.89 -15.05 9.92
C MET A 62 19.64 -15.90 8.88
N ALA A 63 19.80 -15.41 7.65
CA ALA A 63 20.58 -16.06 6.62
C ALA A 63 22.04 -16.17 7.02
N HIS A 64 22.68 -15.07 7.38
CA HIS A 64 24.09 -15.01 7.76
C HIS A 64 24.38 -15.81 9.03
N GLU A 65 23.50 -15.72 10.03
CA GLU A 65 23.72 -16.39 11.30
C GLU A 65 23.42 -17.90 11.27
N CYS A 66 22.40 -18.34 10.48
CA CYS A 66 21.91 -19.70 10.51
C CYS A 66 22.06 -20.45 9.18
N PHE A 67 21.62 -19.86 8.05
CA PHE A 67 21.53 -20.61 6.79
C PHE A 67 22.86 -20.77 6.08
N GLU A 68 23.82 -19.87 6.32
CA GLU A 68 25.19 -19.95 5.82
C GLU A 68 26.10 -20.81 6.72
N ASN A 69 25.62 -21.19 7.91
CA ASN A 69 26.38 -22.01 8.84
C ASN A 69 26.32 -23.49 8.42
N PRO A 70 27.47 -24.13 8.04
CA PRO A 70 27.48 -25.51 7.55
C PRO A 70 26.94 -26.55 8.57
N LYS A 71 27.10 -26.30 9.86
CA LYS A 71 26.63 -27.23 10.90
C LYS A 71 25.11 -27.18 11.05
N ILE A 72 24.54 -26.00 11.02
CA ILE A 72 23.09 -25.81 11.06
C ILE A 72 22.47 -26.33 9.75
N ALA A 73 23.06 -26.01 8.61
CA ALA A 73 22.62 -26.51 7.31
C ALA A 73 22.62 -28.04 7.23
N ALA A 74 23.68 -28.71 7.74
CA ALA A 74 23.73 -30.16 7.78
C ALA A 74 22.59 -30.76 8.62
N LEU A 75 22.24 -30.15 9.76
CA LEU A 75 21.10 -30.56 10.58
C LEU A 75 19.75 -30.33 9.87
N MET A 76 19.58 -29.19 9.21
CA MET A 76 18.39 -28.90 8.41
C MET A 76 18.21 -29.93 7.28
N ASN A 77 19.28 -30.20 6.52
CA ASN A 77 19.26 -31.11 5.38
C ASN A 77 19.00 -32.58 5.80
N ALA A 78 19.47 -32.99 6.98
CA ALA A 78 19.23 -34.31 7.49
C ALA A 78 17.83 -34.53 8.07
N SER A 79 17.14 -33.45 8.44
CA SER A 79 15.92 -33.54 9.26
C SER A 79 14.65 -33.10 8.50
N PHE A 80 14.78 -32.25 7.48
CA PHE A 80 13.64 -31.60 6.84
C PHE A 80 13.77 -31.53 5.33
N VAL A 81 12.63 -31.45 4.63
CA VAL A 81 12.56 -30.88 3.29
C VAL A 81 12.52 -29.36 3.48
N ASN A 82 13.59 -28.66 3.07
CA ASN A 82 13.73 -27.24 3.30
C ASN A 82 13.14 -26.44 2.14
N ILE A 83 12.10 -25.66 2.39
CA ILE A 83 11.43 -24.82 1.39
C ILE A 83 11.67 -23.34 1.72
N LYS A 84 12.12 -22.58 0.72
CA LYS A 84 12.21 -21.12 0.77
C LYS A 84 11.09 -20.50 -0.06
N LEU A 85 10.43 -19.47 0.47
CA LEU A 85 9.28 -18.84 -0.19
C LEU A 85 9.39 -17.32 -0.14
N ASP A 86 9.19 -16.70 -1.30
CA ASP A 86 9.04 -15.25 -1.43
C ASP A 86 7.58 -14.86 -1.19
N ARG A 87 7.32 -14.10 -0.10
CA ARG A 87 5.99 -13.63 0.25
C ARG A 87 5.37 -12.69 -0.79
N GLU A 88 6.22 -12.02 -1.56
CA GLU A 88 5.77 -11.04 -2.56
C GLU A 88 5.26 -11.73 -3.82
N GLU A 89 5.80 -12.91 -4.16
CA GLU A 89 5.30 -13.76 -5.24
C GLU A 89 4.15 -14.67 -4.79
N ARG A 90 4.17 -15.15 -3.54
CA ARG A 90 3.14 -16.04 -2.98
C ARG A 90 2.50 -15.47 -1.70
N PRO A 91 1.85 -14.30 -1.81
CA PRO A 91 1.16 -13.67 -0.67
C PRO A 91 0.00 -14.52 -0.13
N ASP A 92 -0.54 -15.42 -0.93
CA ASP A 92 -1.58 -16.37 -0.52
C ASP A 92 -1.07 -17.37 0.52
N ILE A 93 0.15 -17.88 0.33
CA ILE A 93 0.79 -18.82 1.27
C ILE A 93 1.27 -18.09 2.53
N ASP A 94 1.92 -16.92 2.35
CA ASP A 94 2.36 -16.09 3.48
C ASP A 94 1.19 -15.78 4.40
N ARG A 95 0.07 -15.28 3.86
CA ARG A 95 -1.14 -14.93 4.63
C ARG A 95 -1.68 -16.11 5.43
N VAL A 96 -1.74 -17.29 4.86
CA VAL A 96 -2.19 -18.52 5.53
C VAL A 96 -1.30 -18.84 6.73
N TYR A 97 0.02 -18.81 6.58
CA TYR A 97 0.94 -19.14 7.68
C TYR A 97 1.11 -18.00 8.69
N GLN A 98 0.93 -16.73 8.32
CA GLN A 98 0.83 -15.61 9.27
C GLN A 98 -0.42 -15.76 10.15
N LEU A 99 -1.57 -16.14 9.56
CA LEU A 99 -2.80 -16.41 10.31
C LEU A 99 -2.63 -17.62 11.25
N ALA A 100 -1.99 -18.68 10.78
CA ALA A 100 -1.66 -19.83 11.61
C ALA A 100 -0.70 -19.47 12.76
N HIS A 101 0.30 -18.59 12.51
CA HIS A 101 1.17 -18.08 13.56
C HIS A 101 0.38 -17.32 14.62
N GLN A 102 -0.53 -16.46 14.23
CA GLN A 102 -1.40 -15.73 15.17
C GLN A 102 -2.26 -16.67 16.00
N ALA A 103 -2.82 -17.71 15.38
CA ALA A 103 -3.63 -18.73 16.08
C ALA A 103 -2.83 -19.48 17.15
N LEU A 104 -1.62 -19.93 16.81
CA LEU A 104 -0.80 -20.76 17.68
C LEU A 104 -0.02 -19.96 18.74
N SER A 105 0.47 -18.75 18.40
CA SER A 105 1.31 -17.94 19.29
C SER A 105 0.55 -16.89 20.07
N GLN A 106 -0.68 -16.53 19.65
CA GLN A 106 -1.47 -15.40 20.16
C GLN A 106 -0.73 -14.05 20.04
N ARG A 107 0.19 -13.96 19.08
CA ARG A 107 1.01 -12.75 18.80
C ARG A 107 0.91 -12.40 17.32
N GLY A 108 1.18 -11.15 17.00
CA GLY A 108 1.35 -10.72 15.62
C GLY A 108 2.49 -11.47 14.94
N GLY A 109 2.38 -11.68 13.63
CA GLY A 109 3.42 -12.28 12.82
C GLY A 109 4.56 -11.31 12.48
N GLY A 110 5.37 -11.68 11.50
CA GLY A 110 6.48 -10.89 10.99
C GLY A 110 7.39 -11.74 10.10
N TRP A 111 8.43 -11.13 9.58
CA TRP A 111 9.41 -11.80 8.74
C TRP A 111 10.82 -11.66 9.33
N PRO A 112 11.66 -12.72 9.14
CA PRO A 112 11.32 -14.00 8.51
C PRO A 112 10.27 -14.78 9.29
N LEU A 113 9.41 -15.53 8.57
CA LEU A 113 8.52 -16.50 9.20
C LEU A 113 9.08 -17.91 8.98
N THR A 114 9.24 -18.69 10.06
CA THR A 114 9.74 -20.05 10.00
C THR A 114 8.65 -21.00 10.51
N ALA A 115 8.15 -21.87 9.63
CA ALA A 115 7.09 -22.82 9.95
C ALA A 115 7.56 -24.26 9.72
N PHE A 116 7.18 -25.17 10.61
CA PHE A 116 7.41 -26.60 10.48
C PHE A 116 6.09 -27.29 10.20
N LEU A 117 6.00 -27.96 9.04
CA LEU A 117 4.74 -28.47 8.48
C LEU A 117 4.72 -29.99 8.45
N ASP A 118 3.54 -30.56 8.72
CA ASP A 118 3.24 -31.94 8.42
C ASP A 118 3.18 -32.12 6.88
N PRO A 119 3.96 -33.03 6.29
CA PRO A 119 4.03 -33.18 4.83
C PRO A 119 2.74 -33.69 4.20
N GLN A 120 1.84 -34.32 4.98
CA GLN A 120 0.60 -34.91 4.45
C GLN A 120 -0.51 -33.88 4.24
N ASN A 121 -0.61 -32.89 5.14
CA ASN A 121 -1.70 -31.91 5.15
C ASN A 121 -1.24 -30.46 5.14
N LEU A 122 0.09 -30.22 5.17
CA LEU A 122 0.74 -28.89 5.19
C LEU A 122 0.35 -28.03 6.40
N SER A 123 -0.22 -28.63 7.46
CA SER A 123 -0.55 -27.93 8.69
C SER A 123 0.72 -27.65 9.50
N PRO A 124 0.92 -26.40 9.98
CA PRO A 124 2.04 -26.09 10.83
C PRO A 124 1.82 -26.67 12.23
N PHE A 125 2.82 -27.32 12.78
CA PHE A 125 2.82 -27.82 14.15
C PHE A 125 3.79 -27.07 15.07
N TYR A 126 4.70 -26.29 14.49
CA TYR A 126 5.50 -25.30 15.19
C TYR A 126 5.78 -24.14 14.23
N ILE A 127 5.73 -22.92 14.76
CA ILE A 127 5.92 -21.73 13.96
C ILE A 127 6.52 -20.61 14.81
N GLY A 128 7.39 -19.81 14.21
CA GLY A 128 8.01 -18.66 14.83
C GLY A 128 8.56 -17.71 13.79
N THR A 129 9.12 -16.61 14.24
CA THR A 129 9.73 -15.63 13.33
C THR A 129 11.24 -15.87 13.23
N TYR A 130 12.04 -15.01 13.80
CA TYR A 130 13.49 -15.13 13.84
C TYR A 130 13.96 -16.06 14.95
N PHE A 131 15.00 -16.87 14.66
CA PHE A 131 15.70 -17.70 15.63
C PHE A 131 17.22 -17.43 15.57
N PRO A 132 17.88 -17.08 16.69
CA PRO A 132 19.34 -16.92 16.73
C PRO A 132 20.04 -18.29 16.66
N PRO A 133 21.32 -18.36 16.23
CA PRO A 133 22.06 -19.63 16.15
C PRO A 133 22.22 -20.32 17.52
N THR A 134 22.35 -19.53 18.58
CA THR A 134 22.43 -19.98 19.99
C THR A 134 21.45 -19.16 20.84
N PRO A 135 21.00 -19.66 22.01
CA PRO A 135 20.02 -18.93 22.83
C PRO A 135 20.52 -17.54 23.20
N ARG A 136 19.72 -16.51 22.86
CA ARG A 136 19.95 -15.10 23.23
C ARG A 136 18.65 -14.31 23.27
N HIS A 137 18.60 -13.23 24.02
CA HIS A 137 17.44 -12.33 24.15
C HIS A 137 16.13 -13.03 24.53
N GLY A 138 16.22 -14.14 25.30
CA GLY A 138 15.05 -14.94 25.67
C GLY A 138 14.50 -15.85 24.55
N LEU A 139 15.15 -15.90 23.39
CA LEU A 139 14.82 -16.80 22.30
C LEU A 139 15.66 -18.08 22.35
N PRO A 140 15.08 -19.26 22.01
CA PRO A 140 15.83 -20.51 21.90
C PRO A 140 16.80 -20.46 20.72
N GLY A 141 17.89 -21.22 20.78
CA GLY A 141 18.81 -21.37 19.66
C GLY A 141 18.19 -22.20 18.53
N PHE A 142 18.45 -21.82 17.27
CA PHE A 142 17.87 -22.51 16.12
C PHE A 142 18.22 -24.00 16.07
N THR A 143 19.46 -24.37 16.40
CA THR A 143 19.88 -25.79 16.51
C THR A 143 19.00 -26.58 17.49
N GLU A 144 18.69 -26.00 18.65
CA GLU A 144 17.83 -26.62 19.65
C GLU A 144 16.38 -26.77 19.15
N VAL A 145 15.87 -25.73 18.47
CA VAL A 145 14.54 -25.76 17.86
C VAL A 145 14.45 -26.88 16.82
N LEU A 146 15.41 -26.98 15.91
CA LEU A 146 15.44 -28.03 14.87
C LEU A 146 15.39 -29.43 15.46
N GLN A 147 16.20 -29.70 16.50
CA GLN A 147 16.26 -31.02 17.17
C GLN A 147 14.95 -31.35 17.89
N ARG A 148 14.39 -30.38 18.64
CA ARG A 148 13.16 -30.60 19.41
C ARG A 148 11.94 -30.78 18.49
N VAL A 149 11.84 -29.98 17.45
CA VAL A 149 10.75 -30.06 16.49
C VAL A 149 10.78 -31.38 15.73
N ARG A 150 11.98 -31.85 15.32
CA ARG A 150 12.12 -33.15 14.67
C ARG A 150 11.70 -34.30 15.60
N ALA A 151 12.20 -34.31 16.84
CA ALA A 151 11.84 -35.33 17.81
C ALA A 151 10.34 -35.34 18.15
N TYR A 152 9.72 -34.17 18.25
CA TYR A 152 8.29 -34.03 18.47
C TYR A 152 7.47 -34.61 17.30
N PHE A 153 7.86 -34.29 16.08
CA PHE A 153 7.22 -34.82 14.86
C PHE A 153 7.29 -36.36 14.83
N ASP A 154 8.42 -36.95 15.15
CA ASP A 154 8.60 -38.43 15.14
C ASP A 154 7.76 -39.13 16.20
N SER A 155 7.52 -38.48 17.36
CA SER A 155 6.88 -39.09 18.52
C SER A 155 5.38 -38.84 18.66
N ASN A 156 4.81 -37.79 17.98
CA ASN A 156 3.46 -37.30 18.29
C ASN A 156 2.53 -37.18 17.04
N ARG A 157 2.63 -38.11 16.10
CA ARG A 157 1.93 -38.08 14.80
C ARG A 157 0.42 -37.96 14.92
N ASP A 158 -0.20 -38.67 15.82
CA ASP A 158 -1.67 -38.67 15.97
C ASP A 158 -2.19 -37.34 16.57
N GLU A 159 -1.42 -36.78 17.51
CA GLU A 159 -1.70 -35.47 18.10
C GLU A 159 -1.60 -34.35 17.05
N LEU A 160 -0.57 -34.40 16.19
CA LEU A 160 -0.39 -33.45 15.08
C LEU A 160 -1.58 -33.46 14.12
N ARG A 161 -2.12 -34.64 13.80
CA ARG A 161 -3.31 -34.76 12.92
C ARG A 161 -4.56 -34.19 13.56
N ALA A 162 -4.76 -34.38 14.86
CA ALA A 162 -5.88 -33.79 15.59
C ALA A 162 -5.81 -32.26 15.59
N HIS A 163 -4.65 -31.68 15.94
CA HIS A 163 -4.42 -30.23 15.94
C HIS A 163 -4.58 -29.59 14.55
N ALA A 164 -4.21 -30.30 13.48
CA ALA A 164 -4.39 -29.82 12.11
C ALA A 164 -5.86 -29.55 11.76
N SER A 165 -6.77 -30.43 12.23
CA SER A 165 -8.22 -30.26 12.03
C SER A 165 -8.76 -29.05 12.79
N GLU A 166 -8.33 -28.88 14.04
CA GLU A 166 -8.74 -27.74 14.89
C GLU A 166 -8.26 -26.41 14.31
N LEU A 167 -6.98 -26.33 13.90
CA LEU A 167 -6.42 -25.13 13.28
C LEU A 167 -7.15 -24.77 12.00
N SER A 168 -7.39 -25.72 11.11
CA SER A 168 -8.13 -25.50 9.87
C SER A 168 -9.59 -25.04 10.13
N GLY A 169 -10.21 -25.58 11.20
CA GLY A 169 -11.53 -25.13 11.65
C GLY A 169 -11.52 -23.70 12.14
N TRP A 170 -10.54 -23.34 12.96
CA TRP A 170 -10.37 -21.99 13.48
C TRP A 170 -10.10 -20.97 12.35
N MET A 171 -9.22 -21.29 11.40
CA MET A 171 -8.90 -20.41 10.27
C MET A 171 -10.13 -20.11 9.40
N ARG A 172 -10.93 -21.15 9.10
CA ARG A 172 -12.19 -20.94 8.36
C ARG A 172 -13.18 -20.06 9.11
N HIS A 173 -13.23 -20.17 10.44
CA HIS A 173 -14.12 -19.35 11.26
C HIS A 173 -13.63 -17.90 11.39
N ALA A 174 -12.32 -17.69 11.52
CA ALA A 174 -11.71 -16.36 11.66
C ALA A 174 -11.97 -15.46 10.42
N GLU A 175 -12.05 -16.04 9.24
CA GLU A 175 -12.30 -15.34 7.97
C GLU A 175 -13.73 -15.56 7.43
N ALA A 176 -14.65 -16.09 8.26
CA ALA A 176 -16.00 -16.34 7.83
C ALA A 176 -16.74 -15.04 7.47
N ALA A 177 -17.50 -15.08 6.36
CA ALA A 177 -18.40 -14.00 6.02
C ALA A 177 -19.54 -13.92 7.02
N SER A 178 -20.02 -12.73 7.30
CA SER A 178 -21.25 -12.51 8.08
C SER A 178 -22.48 -12.59 7.16
N ALA A 179 -23.55 -13.18 7.64
CA ALA A 179 -24.84 -13.14 6.96
C ALA A 179 -25.72 -11.95 7.41
N GLY A 180 -25.10 -10.86 7.91
CA GLY A 180 -25.77 -9.74 8.55
C GLY A 180 -26.36 -8.70 7.58
N GLU A 181 -27.08 -7.74 8.15
CA GLU A 181 -27.43 -6.49 7.46
C GLU A 181 -26.19 -5.61 7.33
N ILE A 182 -26.17 -4.71 6.35
CA ILE A 182 -25.09 -3.73 6.21
C ILE A 182 -25.12 -2.79 7.43
N VAL A 183 -23.96 -2.64 8.08
CA VAL A 183 -23.81 -1.72 9.22
C VAL A 183 -24.05 -0.28 8.76
N SER A 184 -24.75 0.51 9.55
CA SER A 184 -24.94 1.94 9.26
C SER A 184 -23.59 2.65 9.15
N LYS A 185 -23.40 3.41 8.08
CA LYS A 185 -22.25 4.30 7.86
C LYS A 185 -21.96 5.18 9.09
N ALA A 186 -23.02 5.80 9.63
CA ALA A 186 -22.89 6.70 10.78
C ALA A 186 -22.32 5.97 12.02
N GLU A 187 -22.79 4.75 12.30
CA GLU A 187 -22.32 3.94 13.43
C GLU A 187 -20.87 3.48 13.22
N ALA A 188 -20.59 2.90 12.04
CA ALA A 188 -19.28 2.35 11.73
C ALA A 188 -18.18 3.45 11.76
N ASN A 189 -18.42 4.59 11.11
CA ASN A 189 -17.49 5.72 11.12
C ASN A 189 -17.32 6.32 12.51
N ALA A 190 -18.41 6.44 13.31
CA ALA A 190 -18.32 6.97 14.67
C ALA A 190 -17.45 6.09 15.57
N LYS A 191 -17.65 4.78 15.49
CA LYS A 191 -16.90 3.80 16.29
C LYS A 191 -15.43 3.71 15.84
N ALA A 192 -15.16 3.76 14.54
CA ALA A 192 -13.80 3.82 14.01
C ALA A 192 -13.07 5.07 14.54
N LEU A 193 -13.68 6.25 14.39
CA LEU A 193 -13.09 7.50 14.85
C LEU A 193 -12.80 7.48 16.36
N GLN A 194 -13.75 7.04 17.18
CA GLN A 194 -13.57 6.95 18.63
C GLN A 194 -12.35 6.08 18.99
N ARG A 195 -12.17 4.95 18.31
CA ARG A 195 -11.03 4.05 18.56
C ARG A 195 -9.70 4.65 18.08
N ILE A 196 -9.69 5.28 16.90
CA ILE A 196 -8.50 5.95 16.37
C ILE A 196 -8.10 7.11 17.30
N GLU A 197 -9.04 7.94 17.73
CA GLU A 197 -8.79 9.03 18.70
C GLU A 197 -8.20 8.53 20.01
N SER A 198 -8.70 7.42 20.54
CA SER A 198 -8.22 6.84 21.80
C SER A 198 -6.76 6.38 21.78
N ARG A 199 -6.24 6.10 20.59
CA ARG A 199 -4.86 5.66 20.34
C ARG A 199 -4.03 6.64 19.50
N PHE A 200 -4.48 7.89 19.35
CA PHE A 200 -3.79 8.88 18.52
C PHE A 200 -2.66 9.57 19.29
N ASP A 201 -1.49 9.65 18.71
CA ASP A 201 -0.36 10.40 19.24
C ASP A 201 -0.53 11.90 18.94
N ALA A 202 -0.96 12.66 19.93
CA ALA A 202 -1.26 14.09 19.80
C ALA A 202 -0.02 14.96 19.54
N ARG A 203 1.20 14.43 19.70
CA ARG A 203 2.46 15.15 19.45
C ARG A 203 3.04 14.82 18.07
N TRP A 204 3.09 13.54 17.74
CA TRP A 204 3.81 13.05 16.55
C TRP A 204 2.86 12.55 15.46
N GLY A 205 1.56 12.50 15.72
CA GLY A 205 0.59 11.90 14.81
C GLY A 205 0.70 10.37 14.74
N GLY A 206 -0.26 9.73 14.09
CA GLY A 206 -0.34 8.27 13.99
C GLY A 206 -0.56 7.57 15.34
N ASN A 207 -0.24 6.28 15.41
CA ASN A 207 -0.32 5.52 16.65
C ASN A 207 0.87 5.82 17.56
N PRO A 208 0.69 5.82 18.91
CA PRO A 208 1.77 5.97 19.88
C PRO A 208 2.64 4.70 19.92
N GLY A 209 3.88 4.86 20.37
CA GLY A 209 4.82 3.76 20.56
C GLY A 209 5.63 3.42 19.33
N ALA A 210 6.38 2.32 19.42
CA ALA A 210 7.29 1.83 18.40
C ALA A 210 7.08 0.32 18.19
N PRO A 211 7.26 -0.21 16.96
CA PRO A 211 7.55 0.53 15.72
C PRO A 211 6.34 1.36 15.25
N LYS A 212 6.62 2.43 14.48
CA LYS A 212 5.60 3.39 14.05
C LYS A 212 5.43 3.36 12.54
N PHE A 213 4.23 2.97 12.08
CA PHE A 213 3.87 2.79 10.67
C PHE A 213 3.02 3.95 10.12
N PRO A 214 3.15 4.32 8.82
CA PRO A 214 2.40 5.41 8.17
C PRO A 214 0.88 5.23 8.18
N ARG A 215 0.39 3.98 8.01
CA ARG A 215 -1.05 3.65 7.91
C ARG A 215 -1.79 4.50 6.85
N ALA A 216 -1.31 4.47 5.62
CA ALA A 216 -1.81 5.31 4.54
C ALA A 216 -3.33 5.17 4.29
N THR A 217 -3.91 3.99 4.44
CA THR A 217 -5.35 3.73 4.32
C THR A 217 -6.18 4.49 5.38
N GLU A 218 -5.67 4.55 6.63
CA GLU A 218 -6.29 5.32 7.72
C GLU A 218 -6.22 6.83 7.42
N LEU A 219 -5.07 7.32 6.93
CA LEU A 219 -4.90 8.72 6.53
C LEU A 219 -5.85 9.12 5.41
N GLU A 220 -6.00 8.29 4.38
CA GLU A 220 -6.94 8.50 3.28
C GLU A 220 -8.39 8.57 3.79
N TRP A 221 -8.79 7.66 4.71
CA TRP A 221 -10.13 7.68 5.31
C TRP A 221 -10.35 8.93 6.16
N LEU A 222 -9.38 9.36 6.97
CA LEU A 222 -9.46 10.60 7.77
C LEU A 222 -9.64 11.83 6.88
N LEU A 223 -8.95 11.88 5.75
CA LEU A 223 -9.09 12.95 4.75
C LEU A 223 -10.47 12.93 4.06
N ASP A 224 -11.04 11.75 3.77
CA ASP A 224 -12.38 11.62 3.17
C ASP A 224 -13.49 11.99 4.16
N SER A 225 -13.39 11.54 5.42
CA SER A 225 -14.42 11.77 6.46
C SER A 225 -14.63 13.25 6.76
N ALA A 226 -13.62 14.05 6.54
CA ALA A 226 -13.65 15.50 6.72
C ALA A 226 -14.51 16.25 5.70
N SER A 227 -14.86 15.61 4.60
CA SER A 227 -15.52 16.23 3.44
C SER A 227 -17.06 16.24 3.54
N GLU A 228 -17.67 15.73 4.61
CA GLU A 228 -19.14 15.71 4.73
C GLU A 228 -19.75 17.11 4.95
N PRO A 229 -20.76 17.51 4.16
CA PRO A 229 -21.44 18.81 4.33
C PRO A 229 -22.13 18.93 5.67
N LEU A 230 -22.13 20.16 6.21
CA LEU A 230 -22.75 20.53 7.49
C LEU A 230 -24.26 20.22 7.61
N SER A 231 -24.97 20.01 6.49
CA SER A 231 -26.42 19.84 6.44
C SER A 231 -26.97 18.49 6.96
N LEU A 232 -26.11 17.48 7.17
CA LEU A 232 -26.51 16.18 7.73
C LEU A 232 -26.13 15.98 9.19
N ARG A 233 -25.74 17.04 9.89
CA ARG A 233 -25.35 16.99 11.30
C ARG A 233 -26.57 17.16 12.19
N GLU A 234 -27.29 16.08 12.46
CA GLU A 234 -28.29 16.05 13.51
C GLU A 234 -27.63 16.32 14.89
N GLY A 235 -28.19 17.30 15.60
CA GLY A 235 -27.67 17.77 16.87
C GLY A 235 -27.77 16.73 17.98
N GLY A 236 -26.72 15.96 18.19
CA GLY A 236 -26.54 15.16 19.37
C GLY A 236 -25.86 16.00 20.47
N ARG A 237 -26.62 16.50 21.47
CA ARG A 237 -26.07 16.99 22.73
C ARG A 237 -25.52 15.78 23.51
N GLY A 238 -24.21 15.56 23.48
CA GLY A 238 -23.53 14.62 24.37
C GLY A 238 -23.01 15.32 25.61
N GLU A 239 -23.49 14.92 26.74
CA GLU A 239 -22.95 15.31 28.08
C GLU A 239 -21.55 14.74 28.26
N GLY A 240 -20.63 15.61 28.69
CA GLY A 240 -19.22 15.29 28.85
C GLY A 240 -18.91 14.38 30.02
N THR A 241 -18.18 13.33 29.80
CA THR A 241 -17.41 12.63 30.84
C THR A 241 -15.93 13.04 30.72
N THR A 242 -15.42 13.62 31.80
CA THR A 242 -14.05 14.12 31.92
C THR A 242 -13.07 12.97 32.12
N THR A 243 -12.23 12.69 31.12
CA THR A 243 -10.96 11.97 31.29
C THR A 243 -9.78 12.94 31.07
N PRO A 244 -8.66 12.80 31.81
CA PRO A 244 -7.64 13.84 31.82
C PRO A 244 -6.66 13.73 30.65
N ASN A 245 -6.52 14.87 30.03
CA ASN A 245 -5.38 15.36 29.25
C ASN A 245 -5.20 15.08 27.76
N PRO A 246 -5.69 15.96 26.87
CA PRO A 246 -5.05 16.18 25.58
C PRO A 246 -4.36 17.56 25.52
N HIS A 247 -3.36 17.66 24.63
CA HIS A 247 -2.58 18.86 24.32
C HIS A 247 -3.50 20.08 24.03
N PRO A 248 -3.13 21.32 24.42
CA PRO A 248 -3.97 22.52 24.26
C PRO A 248 -4.50 22.78 22.85
N ALA A 249 -3.76 22.38 21.80
CA ALA A 249 -4.17 22.53 20.40
C ALA A 249 -5.40 21.67 20.01
N LEU A 250 -5.69 20.58 20.74
CA LEU A 250 -6.86 19.72 20.49
C LEU A 250 -8.07 20.08 21.40
N ARG A 251 -7.95 21.11 22.23
CA ARG A 251 -9.03 21.55 23.14
C ARG A 251 -10.01 22.55 22.54
N ALA A 252 -9.75 23.05 21.32
CA ALA A 252 -10.72 23.88 20.63
C ALA A 252 -11.96 23.04 20.28
N THR A 253 -13.15 23.62 20.34
CA THR A 253 -14.43 23.01 19.94
C THR A 253 -14.48 22.89 18.42
N PHE A 254 -13.70 21.95 17.86
CA PHE A 254 -13.71 21.65 16.45
C PHE A 254 -14.98 20.87 16.05
N THR A 255 -15.47 21.13 14.87
CA THR A 255 -16.45 20.25 14.23
C THR A 255 -15.82 18.87 13.98
N ARG A 256 -16.62 17.82 13.94
CA ARG A 256 -16.12 16.44 13.80
C ARG A 256 -15.15 16.28 12.62
N GLY A 257 -15.51 16.75 11.42
CA GLY A 257 -14.66 16.62 10.22
C GLY A 257 -13.35 17.43 10.25
N GLU A 258 -13.29 18.50 11.05
CA GLU A 258 -12.07 19.29 11.24
C GLU A 258 -11.04 18.60 12.12
N LYS A 259 -11.47 17.83 13.11
CA LYS A 259 -10.60 17.04 13.98
C LYS A 259 -9.92 15.91 13.21
N GLU A 260 -10.67 15.21 12.37
CA GLU A 260 -10.17 14.15 11.50
C GLU A 260 -9.08 14.68 10.55
N ARG A 261 -9.33 15.82 9.88
CA ARG A 261 -8.32 16.50 9.04
C ARG A 261 -7.07 16.90 9.82
N GLN A 262 -7.22 17.40 11.04
CA GLN A 262 -6.07 17.78 11.86
C GLN A 262 -5.22 16.58 12.25
N MET A 263 -5.84 15.44 12.57
CA MET A 263 -5.10 14.19 12.83
C MET A 263 -4.29 13.75 11.61
N ALA A 264 -4.89 13.79 10.42
CA ALA A 264 -4.19 13.47 9.17
C ALA A 264 -3.06 14.48 8.88
N ARG A 265 -3.35 15.79 8.96
CA ARG A 265 -2.37 16.87 8.73
C ARG A 265 -1.17 16.77 9.68
N LEU A 266 -1.40 16.55 10.98
CA LEU A 266 -0.33 16.39 11.97
C LEU A 266 0.56 15.18 11.64
N THR A 267 -0.04 14.06 11.28
CA THR A 267 0.69 12.83 10.95
C THR A 267 1.52 13.02 9.69
N LEU A 268 0.92 13.51 8.60
CA LEU A 268 1.60 13.76 7.32
C LEU A 268 2.72 14.81 7.48
N ALA A 269 2.48 15.88 8.25
CA ALA A 269 3.50 16.90 8.54
C ALA A 269 4.74 16.31 9.22
N ASN A 270 4.54 15.50 10.28
CA ASN A 270 5.66 14.88 10.99
C ASN A 270 6.38 13.83 10.13
N MET A 271 5.67 13.03 9.36
CA MET A 271 6.27 12.07 8.44
C MET A 271 7.13 12.76 7.37
N ALA A 272 6.68 13.90 6.82
CA ALA A 272 7.40 14.67 5.82
C ALA A 272 8.58 15.49 6.38
N ALA A 273 8.56 15.84 7.66
CA ALA A 273 9.64 16.60 8.28
C ALA A 273 10.72 15.72 8.91
N ARG A 274 10.39 14.50 9.30
CA ARG A 274 11.28 13.67 10.08
C ARG A 274 11.89 12.52 9.27
N GLY A 275 12.50 11.55 9.97
CA GLY A 275 13.34 10.53 9.35
C GLY A 275 12.60 9.47 8.52
N LEU A 276 11.26 9.45 8.50
CA LEU A 276 10.54 8.56 7.60
C LEU A 276 10.73 8.97 6.13
N GLN A 277 10.95 10.26 5.84
CA GLN A 277 11.24 10.75 4.50
C GLN A 277 12.75 10.77 4.22
N ASP A 278 13.17 10.32 3.05
CA ASP A 278 14.53 10.56 2.55
C ASP A 278 14.63 11.98 1.99
N HIS A 279 15.19 12.90 2.79
CA HIS A 279 15.27 14.32 2.45
C HIS A 279 16.21 14.66 1.30
N LEU A 280 17.11 13.76 0.91
CA LEU A 280 18.01 13.96 -0.22
C LEU A 280 17.49 13.31 -1.50
N GLY A 281 17.15 12.02 -1.45
CA GLY A 281 16.77 11.24 -2.63
C GLY A 281 15.28 11.14 -2.88
N GLY A 282 14.45 11.56 -1.93
CA GLY A 282 13.00 11.46 -2.03
C GLY A 282 12.45 10.06 -1.72
N GLY A 283 11.14 9.97 -1.69
CA GLY A 283 10.42 8.77 -1.24
C GLY A 283 10.45 8.60 0.29
N PHE A 284 9.68 7.63 0.76
CA PHE A 284 9.50 7.32 2.17
C PHE A 284 9.99 5.91 2.47
N PHE A 285 10.61 5.74 3.63
CA PHE A 285 10.90 4.44 4.21
C PHE A 285 9.62 3.79 4.74
N ARG A 286 9.68 2.49 5.00
CA ARG A 286 8.50 1.71 5.33
C ARG A 286 7.89 2.05 6.69
N TYR A 287 8.71 2.15 7.75
CA TYR A 287 8.28 2.51 9.10
C TYR A 287 9.47 3.02 9.92
N CYS A 288 9.20 3.62 11.09
CA CYS A 288 10.23 4.00 12.04
C CYS A 288 10.28 3.03 13.22
N VAL A 289 11.52 2.75 13.70
CA VAL A 289 11.77 1.88 14.85
C VAL A 289 11.54 2.60 16.19
N ASP A 290 11.29 3.90 16.17
CA ASP A 290 10.97 4.75 17.31
C ASP A 290 9.57 5.38 17.22
N ALA A 291 9.11 6.01 18.31
CA ALA A 291 7.78 6.56 18.44
C ALA A 291 7.60 7.95 17.82
N ASN A 292 8.66 8.60 17.37
CA ASN A 292 8.69 10.01 16.96
C ASN A 292 9.22 10.23 15.55
N TRP A 293 9.16 9.21 14.69
CA TRP A 293 9.55 9.26 13.28
C TRP A 293 11.02 9.64 13.03
N THR A 294 11.95 9.28 13.93
CA THR A 294 13.36 9.71 13.82
C THR A 294 14.20 8.73 13.01
N ILE A 295 14.18 7.45 13.38
CA ILE A 295 14.98 6.41 12.74
C ILE A 295 14.08 5.44 12.02
N PRO A 296 14.18 5.37 10.69
CA PRO A 296 13.42 4.40 9.92
C PRO A 296 14.10 3.02 9.94
N HIS A 297 13.34 2.00 9.63
CA HIS A 297 13.85 0.80 9.02
C HIS A 297 14.07 1.10 7.53
N PHE A 298 15.31 1.06 7.07
CA PHE A 298 15.74 1.76 5.84
C PHE A 298 15.25 1.17 4.51
N GLU A 299 14.38 0.18 4.50
CA GLU A 299 13.74 -0.32 3.28
C GLU A 299 12.76 0.70 2.69
N LYS A 300 12.71 0.80 1.34
CA LYS A 300 11.72 1.62 0.63
C LYS A 300 10.89 0.73 -0.28
N MET A 301 9.60 0.64 0.03
CA MET A 301 8.66 -0.20 -0.73
C MET A 301 7.87 0.63 -1.73
N LEU A 302 7.62 0.07 -2.91
CA LEU A 302 6.79 0.71 -3.93
C LEU A 302 5.37 1.02 -3.38
N TYR A 303 4.75 0.05 -2.70
CA TYR A 303 3.37 0.17 -2.23
C TYR A 303 3.18 1.23 -1.14
N ASP A 304 4.18 1.47 -0.27
CA ASP A 304 4.09 2.52 0.76
C ASP A 304 4.10 3.90 0.10
N ASN A 305 5.02 4.13 -0.82
CA ASN A 305 5.15 5.38 -1.56
C ASN A 305 3.94 5.63 -2.49
N ALA A 306 3.43 4.59 -3.13
CA ALA A 306 2.24 4.63 -3.97
C ALA A 306 0.99 5.11 -3.23
N GLN A 307 0.82 4.65 -1.98
CA GLN A 307 -0.33 5.02 -1.13
C GLN A 307 -0.16 6.39 -0.47
N LEU A 308 1.06 6.79 -0.12
CA LEU A 308 1.33 8.11 0.45
C LEU A 308 1.21 9.23 -0.59
N LEU A 309 1.48 8.95 -1.86
CA LEU A 309 1.45 9.94 -2.94
C LEU A 309 0.10 10.67 -3.04
N PRO A 310 -1.07 10.01 -3.14
CA PRO A 310 -2.35 10.70 -3.20
C PRO A 310 -2.71 11.44 -1.89
N ALA A 311 -2.30 10.95 -0.73
CA ALA A 311 -2.54 11.63 0.54
C ALA A 311 -1.78 12.97 0.61
N TYR A 312 -0.51 12.99 0.20
CA TYR A 312 0.26 14.23 0.10
C TYR A 312 -0.23 15.15 -1.03
N ALA A 313 -0.66 14.62 -2.18
CA ALA A 313 -1.23 15.43 -3.24
C ALA A 313 -2.51 16.17 -2.79
N ARG A 314 -3.37 15.50 -2.01
CA ARG A 314 -4.55 16.14 -1.38
C ARG A 314 -4.15 17.22 -0.38
N LEU A 315 -3.16 16.95 0.46
CA LEU A 315 -2.66 17.93 1.44
C LEU A 315 -2.03 19.15 0.76
N ALA A 316 -1.36 18.98 -0.38
CA ALA A 316 -0.72 20.05 -1.13
C ALA A 316 -1.73 21.08 -1.69
N VAL A 317 -2.98 20.67 -1.91
CA VAL A 317 -4.07 21.54 -2.40
C VAL A 317 -5.14 21.84 -1.35
N ASP A 318 -4.89 21.47 -0.09
CA ASP A 318 -5.84 21.70 1.01
C ASP A 318 -5.83 23.18 1.44
N PRO A 319 -6.91 23.95 1.20
CA PRO A 319 -6.95 25.40 1.46
C PRO A 319 -6.81 25.75 2.95
N ASP A 320 -7.14 24.83 3.84
CA ASP A 320 -7.13 25.03 5.27
C ASP A 320 -5.81 24.54 5.94
N ALA A 321 -4.88 23.94 5.18
CA ALA A 321 -3.63 23.41 5.74
C ALA A 321 -2.57 24.49 6.01
N GLY A 322 -2.72 25.66 5.41
CA GLY A 322 -1.74 26.74 5.46
C GLY A 322 -0.58 26.54 4.45
N ALA A 323 -0.02 27.64 3.97
CA ALA A 323 0.94 27.62 2.86
C ALA A 323 2.19 26.76 3.11
N SER A 324 2.76 26.81 4.32
CA SER A 324 3.98 26.04 4.66
C SER A 324 3.74 24.52 4.60
N LEU A 325 2.58 24.04 5.07
CA LEU A 325 2.27 22.63 5.03
C LEU A 325 1.91 22.15 3.62
N CYS A 326 1.22 22.97 2.83
CA CYS A 326 0.97 22.69 1.41
C CYS A 326 2.29 22.61 0.62
N GLU A 327 3.25 23.51 0.88
CA GLU A 327 4.58 23.50 0.26
C GLU A 327 5.36 22.23 0.64
N ALA A 328 5.35 21.84 1.92
CA ALA A 328 5.99 20.61 2.39
C ALA A 328 5.34 19.36 1.76
N ALA A 329 4.03 19.33 1.64
CA ALA A 329 3.30 18.23 0.99
C ALA A 329 3.62 18.14 -0.50
N ASN A 330 3.68 19.29 -1.21
CA ASN A 330 4.07 19.31 -2.63
C ASN A 330 5.52 18.85 -2.82
N ALA A 331 6.43 19.21 -1.92
CA ALA A 331 7.81 18.72 -1.94
C ALA A 331 7.87 17.20 -1.69
N ALA A 332 7.03 16.66 -0.82
CA ALA A 332 6.93 15.21 -0.59
C ALA A 332 6.43 14.48 -1.84
N VAL A 333 5.40 15.00 -2.53
CA VAL A 333 4.94 14.48 -3.83
C VAL A 333 6.08 14.46 -4.84
N GLY A 334 6.76 15.61 -5.04
CA GLY A 334 7.91 15.71 -5.94
C GLY A 334 9.01 14.71 -5.60
N GLY A 335 9.29 14.53 -4.31
CA GLY A 335 10.27 13.56 -3.83
C GLY A 335 9.91 12.10 -4.14
N ILE A 336 8.63 11.72 -3.99
CA ILE A 336 8.16 10.37 -4.37
C ILE A 336 8.28 10.18 -5.89
N VAL A 337 7.81 11.14 -6.69
CA VAL A 337 7.85 11.07 -8.16
C VAL A 337 9.29 11.00 -8.67
N ASP A 338 10.20 11.78 -8.09
CA ASP A 338 11.64 11.76 -8.43
C ASP A 338 12.28 10.42 -8.10
N TRP A 339 11.98 9.85 -6.93
CA TRP A 339 12.46 8.53 -6.54
C TRP A 339 11.94 7.44 -7.47
N LEU A 340 10.63 7.43 -7.76
CA LEU A 340 10.04 6.48 -8.70
C LEU A 340 10.72 6.55 -10.08
N ALA A 341 10.89 7.76 -10.62
CA ALA A 341 11.46 7.95 -11.95
C ALA A 341 12.94 7.55 -12.03
N ARG A 342 13.72 7.82 -10.97
CA ARG A 342 15.16 7.62 -10.96
C ARG A 342 15.56 6.21 -10.57
N ASP A 343 14.95 5.66 -9.51
CA ASP A 343 15.42 4.44 -8.86
C ASP A 343 14.53 3.22 -9.17
N MET A 344 13.24 3.44 -9.41
CA MET A 344 12.25 2.37 -9.45
C MET A 344 11.67 2.09 -10.85
N THR A 345 11.92 2.94 -11.84
CA THR A 345 11.35 2.73 -13.19
C THR A 345 12.18 1.74 -13.98
N SER A 346 11.53 0.69 -14.47
CA SER A 346 12.12 -0.30 -15.39
C SER A 346 12.24 0.24 -16.82
N PRO A 347 13.04 -0.39 -17.69
CA PRO A 347 13.10 -0.01 -19.11
C PRO A 347 11.76 -0.08 -19.84
N SER A 348 10.82 -0.93 -19.39
CA SER A 348 9.47 -1.00 -19.96
C SER A 348 8.55 0.14 -19.51
N GLY A 349 8.91 0.86 -18.45
CA GLY A 349 8.10 1.92 -17.83
C GLY A 349 7.28 1.47 -16.61
N ALA A 350 7.24 0.17 -16.29
CA ALA A 350 6.69 -0.33 -15.03
C ALA A 350 7.67 -0.07 -13.87
N PHE A 351 7.22 -0.27 -12.63
CA PHE A 351 8.02 -0.02 -11.44
C PHE A 351 8.48 -1.32 -10.78
N TYR A 352 9.72 -1.32 -10.31
CA TYR A 352 10.31 -2.34 -9.46
C TYR A 352 9.70 -2.35 -8.06
N SER A 353 9.92 -3.41 -7.27
CA SER A 353 9.18 -3.61 -6.02
C SER A 353 9.75 -2.87 -4.81
N SER A 354 11.08 -2.86 -4.62
CA SER A 354 11.66 -2.28 -3.40
C SER A 354 13.17 -1.96 -3.51
N LEU A 355 13.64 -1.15 -2.55
CA LEU A 355 15.06 -1.01 -2.22
C LEU A 355 15.31 -1.61 -0.85
N ASP A 356 16.43 -2.34 -0.73
CA ASP A 356 16.85 -3.01 0.49
C ASP A 356 17.14 -2.02 1.64
N ALA A 357 16.96 -2.46 2.87
CA ALA A 357 17.38 -1.71 4.04
C ALA A 357 18.91 -1.66 4.16
N ASP A 358 19.60 -2.70 3.71
CA ASP A 358 21.02 -2.89 3.86
C ASP A 358 21.79 -2.37 2.62
N SER A 359 22.97 -1.81 2.86
CA SER A 359 23.97 -1.55 1.83
C SER A 359 25.36 -1.92 2.36
N ASP A 360 26.18 -2.59 1.55
CA ASP A 360 27.48 -3.13 1.97
C ASP A 360 27.41 -3.96 3.27
N GLY A 361 26.30 -4.70 3.49
CA GLY A 361 26.09 -5.55 4.65
C GLY A 361 25.74 -4.85 5.97
N GLU A 362 25.40 -3.55 5.94
CA GLU A 362 25.02 -2.76 7.11
C GLU A 362 23.70 -2.01 6.85
N GLU A 363 22.76 -2.10 7.81
CA GLU A 363 21.48 -1.40 7.73
C GLU A 363 21.69 0.13 7.71
N GLY A 364 21.06 0.80 6.75
CA GLY A 364 21.04 2.26 6.66
C GLY A 364 22.35 2.93 6.23
N LYS A 365 23.43 2.19 5.99
CA LYS A 365 24.78 2.75 5.69
C LYS A 365 24.77 3.76 4.54
N PHE A 366 23.98 3.52 3.50
CA PHE A 366 23.81 4.44 2.38
C PHE A 366 23.23 5.79 2.80
N TYR A 367 22.32 5.83 3.77
CA TYR A 367 21.54 7.00 4.17
C TYR A 367 22.15 7.79 5.33
N LEU A 368 22.97 7.14 6.15
CA LEU A 368 23.57 7.73 7.36
C LEU A 368 24.76 8.64 7.03
N TRP A 369 24.97 9.65 7.86
CA TRP A 369 26.03 10.63 7.68
C TRP A 369 26.85 10.81 8.95
N THR A 370 28.18 10.88 8.82
CA THR A 370 29.03 11.53 9.83
C THR A 370 29.17 13.01 9.52
N ARG A 371 29.61 13.78 10.51
CA ARG A 371 29.82 15.22 10.34
C ARG A 371 30.87 15.51 9.26
N GLU A 372 31.94 14.70 9.18
CA GLU A 372 32.99 14.80 8.19
C GLU A 372 32.46 14.50 6.77
N GLN A 373 31.64 13.47 6.63
CA GLN A 373 31.01 13.15 5.34
C GLN A 373 30.12 14.28 4.85
N MET A 374 29.40 14.95 5.75
CA MET A 374 28.53 16.10 5.40
C MET A 374 29.35 17.31 5.00
N LYS A 375 30.47 17.60 5.71
CA LYS A 375 31.36 18.74 5.41
C LYS A 375 32.10 18.59 4.08
N SER A 376 32.49 17.36 3.73
CA SER A 376 33.39 17.11 2.59
C SER A 376 32.90 17.68 1.25
N PRO A 377 31.62 17.58 0.86
CA PRO A 377 31.11 18.12 -0.40
C PRO A 377 30.71 19.59 -0.33
N LEU A 378 30.71 20.23 0.83
CA LEU A 378 30.22 21.59 1.07
C LEU A 378 31.34 22.57 1.37
N THR A 379 31.11 23.85 1.06
CA THR A 379 31.98 24.94 1.46
C THR A 379 31.84 25.27 2.96
N GLU A 380 32.77 26.05 3.51
CA GLU A 380 32.67 26.52 4.90
C GLU A 380 31.44 27.40 5.15
N THR A 381 30.92 28.07 4.14
CA THR A 381 29.70 28.89 4.22
C THR A 381 28.43 28.10 4.09
N GLU A 382 28.41 27.01 3.33
CA GLU A 382 27.22 26.15 3.13
C GLU A 382 27.00 25.18 4.28
N PHE A 383 28.08 24.77 4.98
CA PHE A 383 27.94 23.75 6.03
C PHE A 383 27.04 24.19 7.20
N PRO A 384 27.06 25.45 7.72
CA PRO A 384 26.16 25.92 8.77
C PRO A 384 24.66 25.75 8.39
N LEU A 385 24.32 26.05 7.13
CA LEU A 385 22.96 25.83 6.63
C LEU A 385 22.60 24.33 6.65
N ALA A 386 23.48 23.47 6.15
CA ALA A 386 23.27 22.02 6.15
C ALA A 386 23.15 21.47 7.57
N GLU A 387 24.00 21.94 8.50
CA GLU A 387 23.98 21.53 9.90
C GLU A 387 22.62 21.81 10.57
N LEU A 388 22.08 23.01 10.38
CA LEU A 388 20.79 23.42 10.92
C LEU A 388 19.61 22.74 10.19
N ALA A 389 19.69 22.62 8.86
CA ALA A 389 18.59 22.10 8.05
C ALA A 389 18.37 20.60 8.25
N PHE A 390 19.43 19.85 8.56
CA PHE A 390 19.38 18.39 8.66
C PHE A 390 19.61 17.86 10.09
N GLY A 391 19.62 18.75 11.10
CA GLY A 391 19.64 18.39 12.52
C GLY A 391 20.99 17.92 13.04
N LEU A 392 22.11 18.32 12.39
CA LEU A 392 23.45 17.98 12.87
C LEU A 392 23.95 18.91 14.00
N ASP A 393 23.21 19.96 14.32
CA ASP A 393 23.43 20.81 15.50
C ASP A 393 23.04 20.10 16.82
N ALA A 394 22.31 19.00 16.74
CA ALA A 394 22.03 18.08 17.84
C ALA A 394 23.03 16.90 17.90
N SER A 395 22.97 16.10 18.97
CA SER A 395 23.77 14.87 19.08
C SER A 395 23.38 13.85 18.01
N PRO A 396 24.32 12.96 17.59
CA PRO A 396 24.03 11.89 16.65
C PRO A 396 22.81 11.07 17.07
N ASN A 397 21.85 10.90 16.16
CA ASN A 397 20.60 10.23 16.42
C ASN A 397 20.60 8.73 16.09
N TYR A 398 21.66 8.23 15.41
CA TYR A 398 21.84 6.82 15.10
C TYR A 398 23.04 6.25 15.86
N GLU A 399 22.81 5.33 16.78
CA GLU A 399 23.81 4.66 17.64
C GLU A 399 24.82 5.60 18.34
N GLY A 400 24.51 6.89 18.47
CA GLY A 400 25.44 7.88 19.04
C GLY A 400 26.65 8.19 18.16
N LYS A 401 26.67 7.77 16.89
CA LYS A 401 27.83 7.86 15.98
C LYS A 401 27.56 8.63 14.68
N ALA A 402 26.35 8.50 14.16
CA ALA A 402 25.94 9.07 12.88
C ALA A 402 24.59 9.77 12.97
N TRP A 403 24.26 10.54 11.96
CA TRP A 403 22.96 11.16 11.79
C TRP A 403 22.20 10.53 10.64
N HIS A 404 20.95 10.14 10.90
CA HIS A 404 19.91 10.09 9.89
C HIS A 404 19.28 11.48 9.80
N LEU A 405 19.09 12.00 8.58
CA LEU A 405 18.74 13.39 8.35
C LEU A 405 17.27 13.67 8.70
N LEU A 406 17.03 14.79 9.40
CA LEU A 406 15.71 15.30 9.78
C LEU A 406 15.55 16.72 9.27
N ARG A 407 14.32 17.18 9.05
CA ARG A 407 13.97 18.55 8.66
C ARG A 407 13.03 19.20 9.68
N ASP A 408 13.40 19.12 10.95
CA ASP A 408 12.58 19.71 12.05
C ASP A 408 12.60 21.24 12.05
N ALA A 409 13.63 21.86 11.50
CA ALA A 409 13.77 23.32 11.45
C ALA A 409 13.13 23.91 10.18
N HIS A 410 12.34 24.97 10.34
CA HIS A 410 11.82 25.75 9.22
C HIS A 410 12.90 26.61 8.58
N LEU A 411 12.90 26.74 7.24
CA LEU A 411 13.90 27.57 6.53
C LEU A 411 13.86 29.03 6.95
N ASP A 412 12.70 29.58 7.32
CA ASP A 412 12.57 30.94 7.87
C ASP A 412 13.32 31.11 9.19
N ASP A 413 13.36 30.09 10.04
CA ASP A 413 14.08 30.12 11.31
C ASP A 413 15.59 30.01 11.07
N ILE A 414 15.99 29.19 10.11
CA ILE A 414 17.38 29.04 9.67
C ILE A 414 17.88 30.36 9.08
N ALA A 415 17.13 30.96 8.15
CA ALA A 415 17.46 32.26 7.55
C ALA A 415 17.72 33.32 8.64
N ARG A 416 16.83 33.43 9.63
CA ARG A 416 17.01 34.35 10.76
C ARG A 416 18.25 34.04 11.61
N LYS A 417 18.59 32.77 11.83
CA LYS A 417 19.78 32.38 12.58
C LYS A 417 21.08 32.71 11.85
N LEU A 418 21.08 32.53 10.52
CA LEU A 418 22.25 32.80 9.66
C LEU A 418 22.39 34.31 9.31
N GLY A 419 21.31 35.08 9.41
CA GLY A 419 21.30 36.50 9.03
C GLY A 419 21.02 36.72 7.57
N ASP A 420 20.49 35.70 6.85
CA ASP A 420 20.21 35.71 5.42
C ASP A 420 18.73 36.02 5.13
N SER A 421 18.41 36.35 3.89
CA SER A 421 17.04 36.40 3.44
C SER A 421 16.49 35.00 3.22
N ILE A 422 15.17 34.83 3.32
CA ILE A 422 14.53 33.51 3.07
C ILE A 422 14.74 33.04 1.63
N GLU A 423 14.77 33.93 0.65
CA GLU A 423 15.01 33.61 -0.77
C GLU A 423 16.44 33.08 -0.99
N GLU A 424 17.45 33.69 -0.39
CA GLU A 424 18.84 33.22 -0.42
C GLU A 424 18.95 31.87 0.25
N THR A 425 18.40 31.72 1.45
CA THR A 425 18.38 30.44 2.20
C THR A 425 17.72 29.30 1.43
N ARG A 426 16.58 29.56 0.76
CA ARG A 426 15.91 28.56 -0.10
C ARG A 426 16.78 28.13 -1.28
N THR A 427 17.43 29.09 -1.93
CA THR A 427 18.29 28.83 -3.08
C THR A 427 19.51 28.02 -2.68
N GLU A 428 20.16 28.43 -1.58
CA GLU A 428 21.34 27.75 -1.04
C GLU A 428 20.97 26.35 -0.52
N TYR A 429 19.84 26.19 0.18
CA TYR A 429 19.33 24.89 0.62
C TYR A 429 19.14 23.93 -0.55
N ALA A 430 18.57 24.39 -1.66
CA ALA A 430 18.39 23.55 -2.85
C ALA A 430 19.76 23.09 -3.43
N ALA A 431 20.75 23.98 -3.48
CA ALA A 431 22.11 23.67 -3.94
C ALA A 431 22.80 22.68 -3.00
N VAL A 432 22.77 22.92 -1.69
CA VAL A 432 23.33 22.05 -0.64
C VAL A 432 22.70 20.65 -0.71
N ARG A 433 21.38 20.56 -0.82
CA ARG A 433 20.69 19.28 -0.95
C ARG A 433 21.17 18.49 -2.17
N LEU A 434 21.36 19.15 -3.31
CA LEU A 434 21.85 18.51 -4.53
C LEU A 434 23.32 18.03 -4.38
N GLN A 435 24.20 18.85 -3.79
CA GLN A 435 25.60 18.47 -3.55
C GLN A 435 25.70 17.24 -2.62
N LEU A 436 24.91 17.22 -1.53
CA LEU A 436 24.86 16.09 -0.61
C LEU A 436 24.28 14.83 -1.29
N PHE A 437 23.25 14.99 -2.11
CA PHE A 437 22.68 13.88 -2.87
C PHE A 437 23.72 13.28 -3.84
N ASP A 438 24.47 14.12 -4.56
CA ASP A 438 25.52 13.66 -5.48
C ASP A 438 26.72 13.02 -4.75
N ALA A 439 27.04 13.51 -3.55
CA ALA A 439 28.02 12.86 -2.69
C ALA A 439 27.56 11.47 -2.23
N ARG A 440 26.27 11.33 -1.85
CA ARG A 440 25.68 10.06 -1.44
C ARG A 440 25.65 9.03 -2.57
N LYS A 441 25.38 9.44 -3.81
CA LYS A 441 25.38 8.54 -4.99
C LYS A 441 26.69 7.78 -5.22
N ARG A 442 27.80 8.24 -4.63
CA ARG A 442 29.11 7.58 -4.75
C ARG A 442 29.30 6.42 -3.78
N ARG A 443 28.36 6.23 -2.85
CA ARG A 443 28.37 5.13 -1.87
C ARG A 443 27.82 3.85 -2.50
N GLY A 444 28.06 2.72 -1.85
CA GLY A 444 27.36 1.46 -2.20
C GLY A 444 25.84 1.65 -2.11
N HIS A 445 25.14 1.42 -3.23
CA HIS A 445 23.70 1.55 -3.26
C HIS A 445 23.03 0.34 -2.59
N PRO A 446 21.86 0.53 -1.92
CA PRO A 446 21.02 -0.57 -1.53
C PRO A 446 20.66 -1.44 -2.73
N ALA A 447 20.58 -2.74 -2.52
CA ALA A 447 20.11 -3.66 -3.55
C ALA A 447 18.66 -3.33 -3.93
N ARG A 448 18.34 -3.47 -5.22
CA ARG A 448 16.98 -3.27 -5.72
C ARG A 448 16.37 -4.63 -6.04
N ASP A 449 15.15 -4.83 -5.60
CA ASP A 449 14.34 -5.96 -6.04
C ASP A 449 13.63 -5.60 -7.34
N ASP A 450 14.10 -6.18 -8.44
CA ASP A 450 13.67 -5.87 -9.79
C ASP A 450 12.37 -6.60 -10.21
N LYS A 451 11.65 -7.22 -9.29
CA LYS A 451 10.33 -7.78 -9.57
C LYS A 451 9.34 -6.69 -9.97
N ILE A 452 8.54 -6.96 -10.97
CA ILE A 452 7.39 -6.14 -11.37
C ILE A 452 6.13 -6.88 -10.90
N LEU A 453 5.54 -6.38 -9.82
CA LEU A 453 4.33 -6.94 -9.21
C LEU A 453 3.11 -6.15 -9.66
N THR A 454 2.10 -6.83 -10.16
CA THR A 454 0.89 -6.21 -10.75
C THR A 454 0.16 -5.34 -9.74
N ALA A 455 -0.15 -5.86 -8.54
CA ALA A 455 -0.87 -5.12 -7.50
C ALA A 455 -0.14 -3.85 -7.06
N TRP A 456 1.19 -3.92 -6.88
CA TRP A 456 1.96 -2.76 -6.41
C TRP A 456 2.12 -1.69 -7.49
N ASN A 457 2.30 -2.12 -8.74
CA ASN A 457 2.28 -1.20 -9.89
C ASN A 457 0.91 -0.55 -10.06
N ALA A 458 -0.17 -1.29 -9.89
CA ALA A 458 -1.52 -0.74 -9.94
C ALA A 458 -1.75 0.36 -8.88
N LEU A 459 -1.28 0.16 -7.64
CA LEU A 459 -1.31 1.21 -6.61
C LEU A 459 -0.50 2.44 -7.02
N ALA A 460 0.70 2.25 -7.60
CA ALA A 460 1.54 3.35 -8.06
C ALA A 460 0.88 4.12 -9.22
N ILE A 461 0.27 3.41 -10.17
CA ILE A 461 -0.47 4.01 -11.29
C ILE A 461 -1.66 4.83 -10.77
N SER A 462 -2.47 4.27 -9.85
CA SER A 462 -3.59 4.97 -9.22
C SER A 462 -3.12 6.22 -8.47
N GLY A 463 -2.06 6.10 -7.65
CA GLY A 463 -1.47 7.22 -6.91
C GLY A 463 -0.96 8.33 -7.81
N LEU A 464 -0.21 7.99 -8.86
CA LEU A 464 0.30 8.94 -9.86
C LEU A 464 -0.83 9.62 -10.64
N ALA A 465 -1.86 8.88 -11.06
CA ALA A 465 -2.99 9.43 -11.78
C ALA A 465 -3.78 10.42 -10.91
N ARG A 466 -3.99 10.13 -9.64
CA ARG A 466 -4.65 11.00 -8.66
C ARG A 466 -3.80 12.26 -8.40
N ALA A 467 -2.50 12.11 -8.18
CA ALA A 467 -1.58 13.24 -8.00
C ALA A 467 -1.55 14.13 -9.25
N ALA A 468 -1.48 13.55 -10.44
CA ALA A 468 -1.51 14.28 -11.71
C ALA A 468 -2.75 15.14 -11.87
N ARG A 469 -3.94 14.62 -11.51
CA ARG A 469 -5.20 15.40 -11.59
C ARG A 469 -5.28 16.52 -10.56
N LEU A 470 -4.83 16.26 -9.33
CA LEU A 470 -4.89 17.23 -8.24
C LEU A 470 -3.91 18.39 -8.44
N LEU A 471 -2.70 18.10 -8.95
CA LEU A 471 -1.60 19.06 -9.06
C LEU A 471 -1.37 19.57 -10.49
N ASP A 472 -2.14 19.10 -11.47
CA ASP A 472 -1.93 19.37 -12.91
C ASP A 472 -0.52 18.96 -13.38
N ASP A 473 -0.02 17.82 -12.85
CA ASP A 473 1.34 17.33 -13.12
C ASP A 473 1.39 16.38 -14.31
N ALA A 474 1.81 16.90 -15.47
CA ALA A 474 1.96 16.13 -16.69
C ALA A 474 2.98 14.98 -16.57
N ARG A 475 4.00 15.11 -15.72
CA ARG A 475 5.02 14.06 -15.52
C ARG A 475 4.43 12.85 -14.81
N SER A 476 3.69 13.07 -13.74
CA SER A 476 2.98 11.97 -13.04
C SER A 476 1.94 11.30 -13.95
N ALA A 477 1.23 12.08 -14.79
CA ALA A 477 0.30 11.51 -15.78
C ALA A 477 1.01 10.61 -16.81
N ASP A 478 2.13 11.06 -17.38
CA ASP A 478 2.91 10.28 -18.34
C ASP A 478 3.49 9.01 -17.71
N MET A 479 4.01 9.08 -16.49
CA MET A 479 4.53 7.92 -15.76
C MET A 479 3.42 6.90 -15.50
N ALA A 480 2.22 7.32 -15.06
CA ALA A 480 1.09 6.43 -14.84
C ALA A 480 0.66 5.70 -16.13
N LEU A 481 0.53 6.43 -17.23
CA LEU A 481 0.11 5.86 -18.51
C LEU A 481 1.15 4.91 -19.11
N ARG A 482 2.44 5.21 -18.97
CA ARG A 482 3.52 4.31 -19.39
C ARG A 482 3.53 3.03 -18.58
N ALA A 483 3.41 3.13 -17.25
CA ALA A 483 3.37 1.96 -16.39
C ALA A 483 2.13 1.09 -16.66
N LEU A 484 0.96 1.69 -16.91
CA LEU A 484 -0.25 0.96 -17.31
C LEU A 484 -0.06 0.18 -18.62
N ASN A 485 0.55 0.81 -19.63
CA ASN A 485 0.84 0.13 -20.89
C ASN A 485 1.84 -1.03 -20.69
N ALA A 486 2.89 -0.82 -19.89
CA ALA A 486 3.86 -1.86 -19.57
C ALA A 486 3.21 -3.08 -18.87
N LEU A 487 2.30 -2.85 -17.91
CA LEU A 487 1.53 -3.93 -17.28
C LEU A 487 0.66 -4.67 -18.30
N ARG A 488 -0.01 -3.93 -19.22
CA ARG A 488 -0.83 -4.57 -20.26
C ARG A 488 -0.02 -5.54 -21.10
N GLU A 489 1.18 -5.14 -21.49
CA GLU A 489 2.06 -5.95 -22.36
C GLU A 489 2.68 -7.14 -21.62
N SER A 490 3.00 -6.99 -20.32
CA SER A 490 3.73 -8.01 -19.57
C SER A 490 2.88 -8.92 -18.70
N THR A 491 1.71 -8.46 -18.24
CA THR A 491 0.89 -9.21 -17.25
C THR A 491 -0.50 -9.60 -17.75
N TRP A 492 -1.02 -8.97 -18.83
CA TRP A 492 -2.33 -9.30 -19.41
C TRP A 492 -2.15 -10.15 -20.64
N ILE A 493 -2.11 -11.48 -20.51
CA ILE A 493 -1.81 -12.44 -21.56
C ILE A 493 -3.02 -13.35 -21.79
N ASP A 494 -3.47 -13.44 -23.04
CA ASP A 494 -4.60 -14.28 -23.45
C ASP A 494 -5.88 -14.08 -22.62
N GLY A 495 -6.14 -12.83 -22.20
CA GLY A 495 -7.31 -12.49 -21.37
C GLY A 495 -7.20 -12.91 -19.91
N ALA A 496 -6.01 -13.24 -19.43
CA ALA A 496 -5.72 -13.57 -18.04
C ALA A 496 -4.67 -12.64 -17.43
N LEU A 497 -4.87 -12.23 -16.17
CA LEU A 497 -3.93 -11.40 -15.43
C LEU A 497 -2.95 -12.28 -14.66
N SER A 498 -1.67 -11.88 -14.67
CA SER A 498 -0.60 -12.45 -13.86
C SER A 498 -0.31 -11.53 -12.66
N ALA A 499 0.12 -12.10 -11.53
CA ALA A 499 0.57 -11.35 -10.36
C ALA A 499 1.95 -10.69 -10.56
N ASN A 500 2.77 -11.23 -11.47
CA ASN A 500 4.10 -10.73 -11.79
C ASN A 500 4.34 -10.72 -13.29
N ALA A 501 5.29 -9.90 -13.74
CA ALA A 501 5.74 -9.82 -15.14
C ALA A 501 6.80 -10.88 -15.49
N ALA A 502 6.79 -12.04 -14.82
CA ALA A 502 7.73 -13.12 -15.07
C ALA A 502 7.34 -13.95 -16.32
N GLU A 503 8.34 -14.53 -16.98
CA GLU A 503 8.11 -15.49 -18.05
C GLU A 503 7.75 -16.89 -17.49
N PRO A 504 7.00 -17.73 -18.24
CA PRO A 504 6.77 -19.11 -17.82
C PRO A 504 8.09 -19.89 -17.64
N PRO A 505 8.20 -20.81 -16.65
CA PRO A 505 7.14 -21.27 -15.74
C PRO A 505 6.92 -20.40 -14.48
N SER A 506 7.68 -19.32 -14.30
CA SER A 506 7.65 -18.48 -13.08
C SER A 506 6.48 -17.50 -13.04
N ARG A 507 5.62 -17.49 -14.06
CA ARG A 507 4.43 -16.65 -14.10
C ARG A 507 3.36 -17.18 -13.14
N ILE A 508 2.88 -16.28 -12.25
CA ILE A 508 1.89 -16.62 -11.25
C ILE A 508 0.53 -16.02 -11.65
N PRO A 509 -0.58 -16.77 -11.63
CA PRO A 509 -1.89 -16.20 -11.86
C PRO A 509 -2.19 -15.03 -10.91
N GLY A 510 -2.90 -14.00 -11.39
CA GLY A 510 -3.23 -12.84 -10.56
C GLY A 510 -4.17 -13.19 -9.41
N PHE A 511 -3.90 -12.60 -8.24
CA PHE A 511 -4.71 -12.66 -7.04
C PHE A 511 -5.85 -11.63 -7.07
N LEU A 512 -6.68 -11.61 -6.05
CA LEU A 512 -7.72 -10.60 -5.85
C LEU A 512 -7.15 -9.17 -5.91
N ASP A 513 -6.06 -8.92 -5.20
CA ASP A 513 -5.45 -7.61 -5.10
C ASP A 513 -4.96 -7.11 -6.48
N ASP A 514 -4.40 -7.99 -7.31
CA ASP A 514 -3.98 -7.65 -8.67
C ASP A 514 -5.14 -7.17 -9.53
N HIS A 515 -6.27 -7.86 -9.47
CA HIS A 515 -7.47 -7.52 -10.23
C HIS A 515 -8.14 -6.24 -9.69
N ALA A 516 -8.31 -6.15 -8.37
CA ALA A 516 -9.01 -5.04 -7.73
C ALA A 516 -8.23 -3.72 -7.85
N PHE A 517 -6.92 -3.74 -7.59
CA PHE A 517 -6.10 -2.54 -7.66
C PHE A 517 -5.89 -2.07 -9.10
N LEU A 518 -5.74 -3.01 -10.06
CA LEU A 518 -5.63 -2.65 -11.46
C LEU A 518 -6.95 -2.09 -12.02
N LEU A 519 -8.09 -2.60 -11.57
CA LEU A 519 -9.40 -2.03 -11.90
C LEU A 519 -9.53 -0.59 -11.37
N ASP A 520 -9.12 -0.33 -10.12
CA ASP A 520 -9.08 1.04 -9.57
C ASP A 520 -8.12 1.94 -10.37
N ALA A 521 -6.92 1.46 -10.70
CA ALA A 521 -5.95 2.19 -11.50
C ALA A 521 -6.47 2.55 -12.90
N LEU A 522 -7.20 1.65 -13.55
CA LEU A 522 -7.85 1.93 -14.84
C LEU A 522 -8.92 3.02 -14.70
N LEU A 523 -9.76 2.98 -13.66
CA LEU A 523 -10.75 4.02 -13.41
C LEU A 523 -10.11 5.39 -13.10
N GLU A 524 -8.93 5.43 -12.48
CA GLU A 524 -8.19 6.67 -12.27
C GLU A 524 -7.53 7.18 -13.55
N THR A 525 -6.94 6.30 -14.36
CA THR A 525 -6.28 6.69 -15.63
C THR A 525 -7.27 7.09 -16.72
N LEU A 526 -8.47 6.49 -16.75
CA LEU A 526 -9.56 6.90 -17.64
C LEU A 526 -10.00 8.37 -17.44
N GLN A 527 -9.73 8.95 -16.27
CA GLN A 527 -9.96 10.35 -15.97
C GLN A 527 -8.82 11.26 -16.47
N LEU A 528 -7.64 10.74 -16.73
CA LEU A 528 -6.53 11.46 -17.39
C LEU A 528 -6.74 11.49 -18.91
N THR A 529 -6.95 10.30 -19.46
CA THR A 529 -7.14 10.09 -20.89
C THR A 529 -8.11 8.92 -21.10
N PHE A 530 -9.29 9.22 -21.65
CA PHE A 530 -10.29 8.18 -21.88
C PHE A 530 -9.93 7.39 -23.15
N ALA A 531 -9.58 6.12 -22.97
CA ALA A 531 -9.34 5.17 -24.05
C ALA A 531 -10.32 3.99 -23.95
N THR A 532 -11.04 3.69 -25.01
CA THR A 532 -12.04 2.59 -25.03
C THR A 532 -11.41 1.25 -24.65
N ARG A 533 -10.20 0.98 -25.11
CA ARG A 533 -9.46 -0.24 -24.75
C ARG A 533 -9.18 -0.38 -23.22
N ASP A 534 -9.05 0.76 -22.53
CA ASP A 534 -8.82 0.77 -21.07
C ASP A 534 -10.12 0.50 -20.30
N LEU A 535 -11.24 1.01 -20.82
CA LEU A 535 -12.57 0.68 -20.32
C LEU A 535 -12.92 -0.80 -20.56
N GLU A 536 -12.60 -1.34 -21.73
CA GLU A 536 -12.78 -2.76 -22.04
C GLU A 536 -11.96 -3.66 -21.09
N TRP A 537 -10.73 -3.25 -20.81
CA TRP A 537 -9.89 -3.97 -19.84
C TRP A 537 -10.44 -3.88 -18.42
N ALA A 538 -10.93 -2.70 -17.99
CA ALA A 538 -11.61 -2.54 -16.69
C ALA A 538 -12.83 -3.47 -16.57
N ILE A 539 -13.63 -3.57 -17.62
CA ILE A 539 -14.79 -4.50 -17.68
C ILE A 539 -14.31 -5.95 -17.59
N ALA A 540 -13.28 -6.34 -18.33
CA ALA A 540 -12.74 -7.70 -18.29
C ALA A 540 -12.21 -8.09 -16.89
N LEU A 541 -11.57 -7.16 -16.16
CA LEU A 541 -11.15 -7.38 -14.78
C LEU A 541 -12.36 -7.51 -13.83
N ALA A 542 -13.39 -6.69 -14.00
CA ALA A 542 -14.61 -6.78 -13.21
C ALA A 542 -15.34 -8.13 -13.42
N GLU A 543 -15.44 -8.59 -14.68
CA GLU A 543 -15.99 -9.92 -14.97
C GLU A 543 -15.14 -11.04 -14.34
N ALA A 544 -13.79 -10.91 -14.36
CA ALA A 544 -12.93 -11.87 -13.69
C ALA A 544 -13.12 -11.89 -12.17
N LEU A 545 -13.34 -10.73 -11.53
CA LEU A 545 -13.67 -10.64 -10.10
C LEU A 545 -14.95 -11.42 -9.78
N LEU A 546 -16.02 -11.22 -10.59
CA LEU A 546 -17.30 -11.87 -10.38
C LEU A 546 -17.26 -13.38 -10.68
N ASP A 547 -16.48 -13.80 -11.64
CA ASP A 547 -16.45 -15.19 -12.11
C ASP A 547 -15.48 -16.08 -11.34
N LYS A 548 -14.27 -15.57 -11.04
CA LYS A 548 -13.18 -16.37 -10.46
C LYS A 548 -13.02 -16.21 -8.95
N PHE A 549 -13.35 -15.05 -8.40
CA PHE A 549 -13.08 -14.71 -7.01
C PHE A 549 -14.32 -14.60 -6.14
N ALA A 550 -15.49 -14.24 -6.70
CA ALA A 550 -16.68 -14.04 -5.89
C ALA A 550 -17.13 -15.32 -5.15
N ASP A 551 -17.38 -15.16 -3.86
CA ASP A 551 -18.13 -16.17 -3.08
C ASP A 551 -19.63 -15.96 -3.32
N ARG A 552 -20.22 -16.83 -4.13
CA ARG A 552 -21.62 -16.71 -4.54
C ARG A 552 -22.60 -17.04 -3.41
N GLU A 553 -22.16 -17.77 -2.38
CA GLU A 553 -22.99 -18.18 -1.25
C GLU A 553 -22.93 -17.16 -0.11
N ALA A 554 -21.72 -16.84 0.34
CA ALA A 554 -21.51 -16.00 1.51
C ALA A 554 -21.26 -14.52 1.18
N GLY A 555 -20.96 -14.19 -0.06
CA GLY A 555 -20.59 -12.83 -0.50
C GLY A 555 -19.10 -12.50 -0.28
N GLY A 556 -18.67 -11.41 -0.91
CA GLY A 556 -17.26 -11.02 -0.94
C GLY A 556 -16.43 -11.83 -1.92
N PHE A 557 -15.11 -11.67 -1.85
CA PHE A 557 -14.17 -12.24 -2.79
C PHE A 557 -13.08 -13.01 -2.06
N TRP A 558 -12.76 -14.20 -2.55
CA TRP A 558 -11.61 -14.98 -2.09
C TRP A 558 -10.30 -14.34 -2.57
N PHE A 559 -9.25 -14.36 -1.75
CA PHE A 559 -7.96 -13.80 -2.12
C PHE A 559 -7.30 -14.53 -3.29
N SER A 560 -7.43 -15.86 -3.33
CA SER A 560 -6.87 -16.73 -4.38
C SER A 560 -7.96 -17.57 -5.06
N THR A 561 -7.68 -18.03 -6.28
CA THR A 561 -8.51 -19.02 -6.97
C THR A 561 -8.05 -20.44 -6.66
N PRO A 562 -8.82 -21.48 -6.96
CA PRO A 562 -8.38 -22.87 -6.79
C PRO A 562 -7.10 -23.20 -7.58
N ALA A 563 -6.82 -22.52 -8.68
CA ALA A 563 -5.63 -22.73 -9.50
C ALA A 563 -4.30 -22.36 -8.79
N HIS A 564 -4.36 -21.55 -7.73
CA HIS A 564 -3.16 -21.19 -6.96
C HIS A 564 -2.65 -22.32 -6.07
N GLY A 565 -3.50 -23.31 -5.74
CA GLY A 565 -3.10 -24.39 -4.83
C GLY A 565 -2.77 -23.89 -3.42
N THR A 566 -3.43 -22.84 -2.94
CA THR A 566 -3.22 -22.29 -1.60
C THR A 566 -3.46 -23.38 -0.54
N PRO A 567 -2.51 -23.63 0.38
CA PRO A 567 -2.63 -24.67 1.39
C PRO A 567 -3.69 -24.33 2.45
N LEU A 568 -4.19 -25.35 3.14
CA LEU A 568 -5.14 -25.30 4.27
C LEU A 568 -6.50 -24.71 3.92
N ALA A 569 -6.58 -23.43 3.53
CA ALA A 569 -7.82 -22.77 3.13
C ALA A 569 -7.52 -21.52 2.30
N ARG A 570 -8.40 -21.18 1.36
CA ARG A 570 -8.35 -19.87 0.71
C ARG A 570 -8.74 -18.80 1.73
N SER A 571 -7.96 -17.71 1.77
CA SER A 571 -8.22 -16.61 2.69
C SER A 571 -9.18 -15.56 2.10
N ARG A 572 -9.85 -14.82 3.01
CA ARG A 572 -10.71 -13.68 2.71
C ARG A 572 -10.60 -12.66 3.84
N SER A 573 -9.74 -11.67 3.68
CA SER A 573 -9.57 -10.61 4.67
C SER A 573 -10.58 -9.48 4.48
N TRP A 574 -10.92 -8.82 5.58
CA TRP A 574 -11.74 -7.61 5.61
C TRP A 574 -10.99 -6.40 6.18
N THR A 575 -9.82 -6.60 6.77
CA THR A 575 -9.01 -5.55 7.38
C THR A 575 -7.89 -5.11 6.45
N ASP A 576 -7.53 -3.84 6.55
CA ASP A 576 -6.31 -3.31 5.92
C ASP A 576 -5.06 -3.80 6.66
N ASP A 577 -4.00 -3.94 5.90
CA ASP A 577 -2.63 -4.21 6.38
C ASP A 577 -1.69 -3.13 5.81
N ALA A 578 -0.47 -3.46 5.44
CA ALA A 578 0.42 -2.56 4.69
C ALA A 578 -0.18 -2.17 3.32
N LEU A 579 -0.98 -3.06 2.74
CA LEU A 579 -1.79 -2.81 1.54
C LEU A 579 -3.25 -2.54 1.91
N PRO A 580 -4.00 -1.80 1.07
CA PRO A 580 -5.44 -1.68 1.20
C PRO A 580 -6.10 -3.05 1.09
N ASN A 581 -7.23 -3.24 1.74
CA ASN A 581 -7.97 -4.49 1.65
C ASN A 581 -8.52 -4.72 0.24
N GLY A 582 -8.14 -5.83 -0.40
CA GLY A 582 -8.54 -6.14 -1.79
C GLY A 582 -10.05 -6.29 -1.98
N ASN A 583 -10.78 -6.85 -1.00
CA ASN A 583 -12.25 -6.87 -1.03
C ASN A 583 -12.83 -5.46 -1.04
N ALA A 584 -12.31 -4.57 -0.21
CA ALA A 584 -12.78 -3.19 -0.11
C ALA A 584 -12.51 -2.39 -1.40
N VAL A 585 -11.32 -2.56 -2.00
CA VAL A 585 -11.00 -1.93 -3.29
C VAL A 585 -11.86 -2.51 -4.40
N ALA A 586 -12.10 -3.82 -4.44
CA ALA A 586 -13.01 -4.45 -5.41
C ALA A 586 -14.43 -3.86 -5.29
N ILE A 587 -14.98 -3.73 -4.08
CA ILE A 587 -16.29 -3.11 -3.84
C ILE A 587 -16.33 -1.70 -4.42
N ARG A 588 -15.36 -0.84 -4.07
CA ARG A 588 -15.30 0.55 -4.53
C ARG A 588 -15.21 0.66 -6.05
N SER A 589 -14.35 -0.15 -6.65
CA SER A 589 -14.15 -0.14 -8.11
C SER A 589 -15.38 -0.68 -8.86
N LEU A 590 -16.04 -1.71 -8.33
CA LEU A 590 -17.30 -2.23 -8.89
C LEU A 590 -18.45 -1.22 -8.77
N LEU A 591 -18.58 -0.49 -7.65
CA LEU A 591 -19.56 0.59 -7.51
C LEU A 591 -19.32 1.67 -8.57
N ARG A 592 -18.07 2.14 -8.73
CA ARG A 592 -17.71 3.19 -9.70
C ARG A 592 -17.96 2.73 -11.13
N LEU A 593 -17.51 1.52 -11.50
CA LEU A 593 -17.72 0.97 -12.84
C LEU A 593 -19.20 0.68 -13.12
N GLY A 594 -19.94 0.17 -12.13
CA GLY A 594 -21.38 -0.10 -12.23
C GLY A 594 -22.19 1.18 -12.47
N HIS A 595 -21.87 2.27 -11.78
CA HIS A 595 -22.49 3.57 -12.01
C HIS A 595 -22.09 4.17 -13.38
N LEU A 596 -20.85 3.98 -13.82
CA LEU A 596 -20.36 4.47 -15.11
C LEU A 596 -21.05 3.76 -16.29
N THR A 597 -21.16 2.43 -16.21
CA THR A 597 -21.68 1.61 -17.31
C THR A 597 -23.18 1.32 -17.20
N GLY A 598 -23.76 1.45 -16.01
CA GLY A 598 -25.14 1.04 -15.70
C GLY A 598 -25.31 -0.45 -15.47
N ASP A 599 -24.24 -1.23 -15.31
CA ASP A 599 -24.32 -2.65 -15.06
C ASP A 599 -24.60 -2.93 -13.59
N THR A 600 -25.84 -3.33 -13.28
CA THR A 600 -26.31 -3.57 -11.91
C THR A 600 -25.67 -4.81 -11.26
N ARG A 601 -25.13 -5.76 -12.04
CA ARG A 601 -24.43 -6.95 -11.50
C ARG A 601 -23.23 -6.55 -10.64
N TYR A 602 -22.53 -5.48 -11.02
CA TYR A 602 -21.41 -4.94 -10.25
C TYR A 602 -21.88 -4.33 -8.94
N LEU A 603 -22.99 -3.57 -8.97
CA LEU A 603 -23.58 -2.96 -7.77
C LEU A 603 -24.11 -4.02 -6.80
N GLU A 604 -24.80 -5.03 -7.29
CA GLU A 604 -25.30 -6.15 -6.50
C GLU A 604 -24.16 -6.97 -5.87
N SER A 605 -23.07 -7.18 -6.60
CA SER A 605 -21.90 -7.89 -6.09
C SER A 605 -21.20 -7.09 -4.98
N ALA A 606 -21.08 -5.77 -5.14
CA ALA A 606 -20.56 -4.86 -4.14
C ALA A 606 -21.42 -4.86 -2.86
N GLU A 607 -22.74 -4.80 -3.00
CA GLU A 607 -23.68 -4.87 -1.87
C GLU A 607 -23.56 -6.20 -1.11
N ARG A 608 -23.52 -7.35 -1.81
CA ARG A 608 -23.33 -8.65 -1.16
C ARG A 608 -22.00 -8.72 -0.41
N ALA A 609 -20.94 -8.14 -0.96
CA ALA A 609 -19.64 -8.11 -0.31
C ALA A 609 -19.66 -7.23 0.97
N LEU A 610 -20.35 -6.08 0.96
CA LEU A 610 -20.55 -5.26 2.15
C LEU A 610 -21.37 -5.97 3.24
N ARG A 611 -22.40 -6.73 2.85
CA ARG A 611 -23.16 -7.58 3.81
C ARG A 611 -22.26 -8.63 4.45
N ALA A 612 -21.41 -9.28 3.66
CA ALA A 612 -20.45 -10.28 4.14
C ALA A 612 -19.41 -9.69 5.09
N ALA A 613 -19.05 -8.42 4.92
CA ALA A 613 -18.08 -7.69 5.73
C ALA A 613 -18.68 -7.06 7.00
N SER A 614 -20.00 -7.12 7.21
CA SER A 614 -20.67 -6.34 8.26
C SER A 614 -20.14 -6.65 9.66
N ASN A 615 -19.75 -7.90 9.94
CA ASN A 615 -19.18 -8.28 11.24
C ASN A 615 -17.81 -7.61 11.48
N ALA A 616 -16.95 -7.54 10.47
CA ALA A 616 -15.66 -6.86 10.59
C ALA A 616 -15.84 -5.34 10.83
N LEU A 617 -16.75 -4.71 10.09
CA LEU A 617 -17.11 -3.30 10.28
C LEU A 617 -17.70 -3.03 11.68
N HIS A 618 -18.41 -4.00 12.24
CA HIS A 618 -18.95 -3.88 13.60
C HIS A 618 -17.89 -4.11 14.68
N GLN A 619 -17.03 -5.12 14.51
CA GLN A 619 -16.05 -5.51 15.53
C GLN A 619 -14.76 -4.70 15.48
N TYR A 620 -14.21 -4.41 14.28
CA TYR A 620 -12.89 -3.81 14.07
C TYR A 620 -12.91 -2.68 13.04
N PRO A 621 -13.84 -1.70 13.12
CA PRO A 621 -13.99 -0.68 12.08
C PRO A 621 -12.71 0.16 11.88
N ASP A 622 -11.92 0.36 12.92
CA ASP A 622 -10.65 1.08 12.89
C ASP A 622 -9.50 0.33 12.17
N ALA A 623 -9.67 -0.97 11.91
CA ALA A 623 -8.78 -1.76 11.06
C ALA A 623 -9.31 -1.90 9.62
N CYS A 624 -10.45 -1.27 9.29
CA CYS A 624 -11.19 -1.43 8.03
C CYS A 624 -11.33 -0.10 7.27
N ALA A 625 -10.32 0.76 7.28
CA ALA A 625 -10.39 2.11 6.71
C ALA A 625 -10.83 2.12 5.24
N THR A 626 -10.28 1.23 4.40
CA THR A 626 -10.68 1.10 2.98
C THR A 626 -12.12 0.61 2.84
N LEU A 627 -12.56 -0.29 3.72
CA LEU A 627 -13.93 -0.81 3.72
C LEU A 627 -14.95 0.24 4.22
N LEU A 628 -14.56 1.10 5.17
CA LEU A 628 -15.37 2.26 5.58
C LEU A 628 -15.57 3.23 4.41
N ARG A 629 -14.52 3.44 3.60
CA ARG A 629 -14.62 4.24 2.37
C ARG A 629 -15.58 3.59 1.36
N ALA A 630 -15.53 2.26 1.21
CA ALA A 630 -16.46 1.50 0.37
C ALA A 630 -17.91 1.63 0.85
N LEU A 631 -18.15 1.54 2.15
CA LEU A 631 -19.47 1.74 2.76
C LEU A 631 -19.97 3.18 2.54
N ASN A 632 -19.10 4.17 2.69
CA ASN A 632 -19.43 5.58 2.44
C ASN A 632 -19.85 5.81 0.98
N GLU A 633 -19.13 5.23 0.02
CA GLU A 633 -19.44 5.32 -1.42
C GLU A 633 -20.68 4.51 -1.82
N PHE A 634 -21.00 3.43 -1.09
CA PHE A 634 -22.23 2.67 -1.31
C PHE A 634 -23.48 3.44 -0.87
N GLU A 635 -23.47 4.03 0.34
CA GLU A 635 -24.61 4.81 0.83
C GLU A 635 -24.75 6.16 0.11
N ARG A 636 -23.62 6.75 -0.28
CA ARG A 636 -23.58 7.99 -1.05
C ARG A 636 -22.68 7.81 -2.28
N PRO A 637 -23.29 7.45 -3.43
CA PRO A 637 -22.53 7.24 -4.64
C PRO A 637 -21.65 8.45 -5.01
N ARG A 638 -20.41 8.19 -5.38
CA ARG A 638 -19.49 9.21 -5.85
C ARG A 638 -20.07 9.88 -7.10
N PRO A 639 -20.18 11.22 -7.14
CA PRO A 639 -20.63 11.91 -8.33
C PRO A 639 -19.72 11.62 -9.53
N GLN A 640 -20.31 11.45 -10.72
CA GLN A 640 -19.59 11.26 -11.97
C GLN A 640 -19.98 12.36 -12.95
N ILE A 641 -19.00 13.03 -13.52
CA ILE A 641 -19.19 14.02 -14.60
C ILE A 641 -18.69 13.39 -15.89
N LEU A 642 -19.59 13.20 -16.82
CA LEU A 642 -19.31 12.60 -18.12
C LEU A 642 -19.43 13.67 -19.19
N VAL A 643 -18.35 13.93 -19.92
CA VAL A 643 -18.30 14.91 -21.00
C VAL A 643 -18.05 14.18 -22.32
N ARG A 644 -18.92 14.36 -23.31
CA ARG A 644 -18.73 13.91 -24.69
C ARG A 644 -18.41 15.12 -25.57
N CYS A 645 -17.18 15.18 -26.07
CA CYS A 645 -16.75 16.30 -26.92
C CYS A 645 -15.66 15.84 -27.89
N THR A 646 -15.38 16.67 -28.88
CA THR A 646 -14.25 16.53 -29.80
C THR A 646 -12.91 16.83 -29.09
N ALA A 647 -11.79 16.32 -29.61
CA ALA A 647 -10.47 16.48 -28.99
C ALA A 647 -10.05 17.96 -28.82
N ASP A 648 -10.41 18.82 -29.76
CA ASP A 648 -10.14 20.27 -29.70
C ASP A 648 -10.93 21.00 -28.61
N ARG A 649 -12.08 20.47 -28.19
CA ARG A 649 -12.91 21.03 -27.09
C ARG A 649 -12.52 20.48 -25.71
N ALA A 650 -11.84 19.35 -25.65
CA ALA A 650 -11.48 18.67 -24.38
C ALA A 650 -10.71 19.60 -23.42
N LEU A 651 -9.81 20.43 -23.91
CA LEU A 651 -9.04 21.37 -23.09
C LEU A 651 -9.91 22.43 -22.41
N ALA A 652 -10.92 22.95 -23.13
CA ALA A 652 -11.86 23.94 -22.57
C ALA A 652 -12.68 23.30 -21.43
N TRP A 653 -13.22 22.11 -21.63
CA TRP A 653 -13.91 21.34 -20.58
C TRP A 653 -13.04 21.05 -19.37
N LYS A 654 -11.78 20.62 -19.59
CA LYS A 654 -10.81 20.38 -18.49
C LYS A 654 -10.54 21.63 -17.68
N ALA A 655 -10.33 22.77 -18.33
CA ALA A 655 -10.06 24.05 -17.68
C ALA A 655 -11.23 24.52 -16.81
N THR A 656 -12.46 24.44 -17.32
CA THR A 656 -13.68 24.78 -16.59
C THR A 656 -13.87 23.85 -15.39
N LEU A 657 -13.83 22.54 -15.62
CA LEU A 657 -14.00 21.55 -14.55
C LEU A 657 -12.99 21.75 -13.41
N ARG A 658 -11.73 22.03 -13.72
CA ARG A 658 -10.70 22.29 -12.72
C ARG A 658 -11.03 23.50 -11.84
N THR A 659 -11.45 24.61 -12.47
CA THR A 659 -11.78 25.85 -11.77
C THR A 659 -13.02 25.68 -10.91
N ASP A 660 -14.07 25.10 -11.49
CA ASP A 660 -15.40 25.06 -10.88
C ASP A 660 -15.49 23.95 -9.79
N LEU A 661 -14.84 22.81 -9.99
CA LEU A 661 -14.73 21.78 -8.95
C LEU A 661 -13.94 22.30 -7.74
N HIS A 662 -12.87 23.06 -7.98
CA HIS A 662 -12.14 23.72 -6.90
C HIS A 662 -12.99 24.77 -6.19
N ALA A 663 -13.67 25.63 -6.92
CA ALA A 663 -14.58 26.64 -6.37
C ALA A 663 -15.76 26.02 -5.61
N ALA A 664 -16.24 24.86 -6.04
CA ALA A 664 -17.30 24.09 -5.39
C ALA A 664 -16.81 23.24 -4.19
N GLY A 665 -15.51 23.28 -3.85
CA GLY A 665 -14.92 22.47 -2.76
C GLY A 665 -14.85 20.97 -3.05
N LEU A 666 -15.03 20.55 -4.30
CA LEU A 666 -15.08 19.15 -4.70
C LEU A 666 -13.71 18.53 -5.01
N THR A 667 -12.63 19.32 -5.05
CA THR A 667 -11.28 18.85 -5.38
C THR A 667 -10.31 18.86 -4.20
N ALA A 668 -10.41 19.82 -3.31
CA ALA A 668 -9.36 20.13 -2.33
C ALA A 668 -9.73 19.79 -0.87
N GLY A 669 -10.49 18.77 -0.63
CA GLY A 669 -10.97 18.40 0.71
C GLY A 669 -12.47 18.11 0.73
N GLY A 670 -13.14 18.20 -0.46
CA GLY A 670 -14.51 17.81 -0.69
C GLY A 670 -14.66 16.33 -1.10
N ASP A 671 -15.88 15.90 -1.34
CA ASP A 671 -16.16 14.55 -1.86
C ASP A 671 -15.44 14.32 -3.19
N PRO A 672 -14.77 13.19 -3.37
CA PRO A 672 -14.12 12.89 -4.64
C PRO A 672 -15.16 12.75 -5.76
N VAL A 673 -14.93 13.46 -6.88
CA VAL A 673 -15.75 13.41 -8.09
C VAL A 673 -14.95 12.71 -9.18
N ASP A 674 -15.58 11.77 -9.88
CA ASP A 674 -14.99 11.17 -11.08
C ASP A 674 -15.34 12.01 -12.32
N VAL A 675 -14.32 12.34 -13.11
CA VAL A 675 -14.48 13.15 -14.32
C VAL A 675 -13.98 12.38 -15.54
N PHE A 676 -14.87 12.07 -16.47
CA PHE A 676 -14.52 11.36 -17.70
C PHE A 676 -14.79 12.25 -18.92
N ILE A 677 -13.72 12.65 -19.61
CA ILE A 677 -13.83 13.37 -20.88
C ILE A 677 -13.67 12.36 -22.01
N ILE A 678 -14.78 11.99 -22.59
CA ILE A 678 -14.91 10.89 -23.56
C ILE A 678 -14.89 11.49 -24.97
N PRO A 679 -13.94 11.11 -25.84
CA PRO A 679 -13.92 11.58 -27.23
C PRO A 679 -15.23 11.27 -27.97
N SER A 680 -15.71 12.20 -28.78
CA SER A 680 -16.95 12.02 -29.56
C SER A 680 -16.85 10.89 -30.59
N ASP A 681 -15.63 10.61 -31.05
CA ASP A 681 -15.27 9.53 -31.96
C ASP A 681 -14.87 8.23 -31.24
N ALA A 682 -14.92 8.18 -29.93
CA ALA A 682 -14.75 6.92 -29.19
C ALA A 682 -15.75 5.89 -29.74
N GLY A 683 -15.25 4.71 -30.09
CA GLY A 683 -16.04 3.63 -30.69
C GLY A 683 -17.29 3.24 -29.88
N PRO A 684 -17.94 2.15 -30.19
CA PRO A 684 -19.16 1.76 -29.45
C PRO A 684 -18.85 1.61 -27.97
N LEU A 685 -19.59 2.36 -27.13
CA LEU A 685 -19.46 2.35 -25.70
C LEU A 685 -20.51 1.43 -25.07
N PRO A 686 -20.19 0.75 -23.94
CA PRO A 686 -21.10 -0.18 -23.28
C PRO A 686 -22.18 0.53 -22.46
N GLY A 687 -23.31 -0.16 -22.26
CA GLY A 687 -24.36 0.19 -21.31
C GLY A 687 -24.87 1.62 -21.42
N LEU A 688 -25.01 2.32 -20.31
CA LEU A 688 -25.52 3.70 -20.27
C LEU A 688 -24.63 4.71 -21.07
N LEU A 689 -23.35 4.41 -21.24
CA LEU A 689 -22.46 5.27 -22.00
C LEU A 689 -22.84 5.35 -23.49
N SER A 690 -23.44 4.27 -24.05
CA SER A 690 -23.89 4.24 -25.44
C SER A 690 -25.04 5.21 -25.73
N ALA A 691 -25.89 5.49 -24.75
CA ALA A 691 -27.00 6.41 -24.86
C ALA A 691 -26.61 7.90 -24.68
N ARG A 692 -25.34 8.18 -24.36
CA ARG A 692 -24.84 9.54 -24.12
C ARG A 692 -24.04 9.99 -25.32
N GLU A 693 -24.77 10.62 -26.28
CA GLU A 693 -24.19 11.11 -27.53
C GLU A 693 -23.69 12.53 -27.39
N ALA A 694 -22.60 12.86 -28.11
CA ALA A 694 -22.14 14.24 -28.22
C ALA A 694 -23.17 15.09 -28.97
N GLY A 695 -23.71 16.11 -28.32
CA GLY A 695 -24.62 17.08 -28.92
C GLY A 695 -23.96 18.44 -29.11
N GLY A 696 -24.24 19.12 -30.25
CA GLY A 696 -23.75 20.46 -30.53
C GLY A 696 -22.24 20.53 -30.85
N GLU A 697 -21.79 21.77 -31.14
CA GLU A 697 -20.39 22.06 -31.52
C GLU A 697 -19.43 22.02 -30.31
N GLU A 698 -19.93 22.28 -29.10
CA GLU A 698 -19.10 22.33 -27.88
C GLU A 698 -19.03 21.01 -27.12
N GLY A 699 -19.94 20.07 -27.39
CA GLY A 699 -20.07 18.80 -26.67
C GLY A 699 -21.23 18.83 -25.67
N THR A 700 -21.34 17.75 -24.88
CA THR A 700 -22.40 17.58 -23.88
C THR A 700 -21.83 16.97 -22.60
N ALA A 701 -22.25 17.49 -21.45
CA ALA A 701 -21.88 16.96 -20.14
C ALA A 701 -23.10 16.49 -19.36
N TRP A 702 -22.94 15.41 -18.56
CA TRP A 702 -23.93 14.89 -17.60
C TRP A 702 -23.30 14.83 -16.22
N ILE A 703 -24.02 15.31 -15.21
CA ILE A 703 -23.68 15.19 -13.80
C ILE A 703 -24.55 14.07 -13.23
N CYS A 704 -23.95 12.99 -12.79
CA CYS A 704 -24.64 11.79 -12.32
C CYS A 704 -24.28 11.46 -10.87
N ALA A 705 -25.27 11.03 -10.09
CA ALA A 705 -25.08 10.41 -8.77
C ALA A 705 -25.73 9.05 -8.80
N GLY A 706 -24.95 8.00 -8.65
CA GLY A 706 -25.40 6.64 -8.89
C GLY A 706 -25.86 6.45 -10.34
N LEU A 707 -27.06 5.89 -10.53
CA LEU A 707 -27.66 5.67 -11.85
C LEU A 707 -28.53 6.85 -12.34
N THR A 708 -28.65 7.92 -11.53
CA THR A 708 -29.47 9.09 -11.87
C THR A 708 -28.57 10.23 -12.33
N CYS A 709 -28.93 10.88 -13.45
CA CYS A 709 -28.22 12.05 -13.96
C CYS A 709 -29.17 13.26 -14.01
N GLN A 710 -28.60 14.43 -13.83
CA GLN A 710 -29.27 15.70 -14.11
C GLN A 710 -29.49 15.88 -15.62
N ALA A 711 -30.30 16.87 -16.02
CA ALA A 711 -30.42 17.23 -17.40
C ALA A 711 -29.05 17.58 -18.02
N PRO A 712 -28.75 17.12 -19.23
CA PRO A 712 -27.47 17.40 -19.86
C PRO A 712 -27.25 18.90 -20.12
N VAL A 713 -26.01 19.33 -20.00
CA VAL A 713 -25.58 20.69 -20.31
C VAL A 713 -24.68 20.69 -21.56
N THR A 714 -24.77 21.73 -22.38
CA THR A 714 -24.13 21.76 -23.70
C THR A 714 -22.98 22.76 -23.83
N SER A 715 -22.63 23.43 -22.73
CA SER A 715 -21.45 24.31 -22.70
C SER A 715 -20.68 24.19 -21.37
N PRO A 716 -19.36 24.47 -21.36
CA PRO A 716 -18.61 24.56 -20.11
C PRO A 716 -19.18 25.55 -19.09
N GLY A 717 -19.69 26.71 -19.55
CA GLY A 717 -20.29 27.72 -18.67
C GLY A 717 -21.57 27.24 -17.97
N ASP A 718 -22.43 26.49 -18.68
CA ASP A 718 -23.63 25.89 -18.07
C ASP A 718 -23.28 24.80 -17.04
N LEU A 719 -22.17 24.06 -17.25
CA LEU A 719 -21.70 23.09 -16.29
C LEU A 719 -21.30 23.74 -14.96
N ALA A 720 -20.59 24.88 -15.03
CA ALA A 720 -20.25 25.67 -13.86
C ALA A 720 -21.49 26.04 -13.03
N ASN A 721 -22.52 26.58 -13.70
CA ASN A 721 -23.79 26.96 -13.06
C ASN A 721 -24.49 25.71 -12.44
N ALA A 722 -24.51 24.58 -13.13
CA ALA A 722 -25.15 23.36 -12.68
C ALA A 722 -24.43 22.76 -11.45
N LEU A 723 -23.08 22.78 -11.40
CA LEU A 723 -22.29 22.36 -10.27
C LEU A 723 -22.54 23.22 -9.03
N GLN A 724 -22.62 24.54 -9.20
CA GLN A 724 -22.95 25.47 -8.10
C GLN A 724 -24.38 25.29 -7.57
N ALA A 725 -25.36 25.02 -8.45
CA ALA A 725 -26.76 24.82 -8.09
C ALA A 725 -27.06 23.43 -7.49
N GLY A 726 -26.44 22.37 -8.04
CA GLY A 726 -26.74 20.98 -7.67
C GLY A 726 -26.05 20.47 -6.41
N LEU A 727 -25.08 21.21 -5.89
CA LEU A 727 -24.38 20.89 -4.63
C LEU A 727 -24.99 21.62 -3.42
N SER A 728 -25.94 22.53 -3.67
CA SER A 728 -26.68 23.24 -2.63
C SER A 728 -28.02 22.56 -2.30
N ALA A 729 -28.42 21.54 -3.02
CA ALA A 729 -29.62 20.73 -2.86
C ALA A 729 -29.27 19.31 -2.37
#